data_ce37fb299edd0699a26054538a4f0418
#
_entry.id   ce37fb299edd0699a26054538a4f0418
#
_cell.length_a   1.000
_cell.length_b   1.000
_cell.length_c   1.000
_cell.angle_alpha   90.00
_cell.angle_beta   90.00
_cell.angle_gamma   90.00
#
_symmetry.space_group_name_H-M   'P 1'
#
loop_
_entity.id
_entity.type
_entity.pdbx_description
1 polymer ?
#
loop_
_entity_poly.entity_id
_entity_poly.type
_entity_poly.pdbx_seq_one_letter_code
_entity_poly.pdbx_strand_id
1 'polypeptide(L)'
;MVKTFFNIFFTLLAGLPCLAQTPPIGQWRDHLPYHQAIAIAASDKKIYCATPYSLFTVDRTDNNIDRLSKTNGLSETGISAICYDQQSGKLTIAYNSSNIDILSGQQTFNIPDIRLSTRAGNKTTYEALAYNNKVYLSTGMGIIVLDEDKYEVKDTYVIGTDGDTVTVRSVATDGNFFYAATDEGLKQAPVGSPDLADYHVWTLTGGNTGPCRQVISLDDKIFVLRSDSVFLGNDLFYTTSWHINSLSSSEGHLLVCEEYMDSGRVTILTASGLTERVLQQTGVLHSPRQALLLQGAPWVADSLTGLTAWGTSGASAEPYIPNSPFGLATGAMTIHRDPAAGPGTPGILWVASGGVDSNWTPLNNHDGLYRLNADGWTNYNGYTHAELNNIFDFDAIAWDPRDTTLWAGSFGEGLLQISSDARFTLYASGSPIAPSLDNPTTYRVGGIAFDKDGNGWLTNYGAARELLLRQSGGSWSSFSIPFAHTGNAVSQVLIDDQKQVWIASPKGNGVFCYNPGTSLNSAADDQWKYYRTGTGNGHLPDLRVYCLAKDKSGFIWIGTGNGIGLVQCSGQVFSSGGCDAIWPVVQFDAFAGYLFSGQAVQAIAVDGADRKWIATRNGVWLISPDAQKIVYHFTADSTPLLSNDVRNIAIDPQTGEVFFATAGGLCSFRSTATEGGDKNDHVLVFPNPVPPD
;
A
#
# COMPACT_ATOMS: atom_id res chain seq x y z
N MET A 1 5.36 45.59 40.55
CA MET A 1 4.88 45.67 39.15
C MET A 1 5.76 44.93 38.10
N VAL A 2 6.82 44.23 38.48
CA VAL A 2 7.72 43.54 37.54
C VAL A 2 7.51 42.00 37.49
N LYS A 3 6.77 41.43 38.45
CA LYS A 3 6.48 39.98 38.45
C LYS A 3 5.26 39.52 37.64
N THR A 4 4.40 40.45 37.23
CA THR A 4 3.15 40.09 36.48
C THR A 4 3.34 40.12 34.95
N PHE A 5 4.44 40.73 34.47
CA PHE A 5 4.74 40.76 33.02
C PHE A 5 5.47 39.51 32.49
N PHE A 6 6.08 38.70 33.35
CA PHE A 6 6.83 37.52 32.94
C PHE A 6 5.94 36.28 32.75
N ASN A 7 4.76 36.26 33.35
CA ASN A 7 3.82 35.14 33.20
C ASN A 7 2.89 35.23 31.97
N ILE A 8 2.80 36.38 31.30
CA ILE A 8 1.98 36.55 30.07
C ILE A 8 2.78 36.18 28.84
N PHE A 9 4.13 36.21 28.89
CA PHE A 9 4.95 35.83 27.73
C PHE A 9 5.15 34.33 27.57
N PHE A 10 4.92 33.53 28.61
CA PHE A 10 5.08 32.06 28.55
C PHE A 10 3.79 31.33 28.09
N THR A 11 2.61 31.99 28.15
CA THR A 11 1.34 31.42 27.72
C THR A 11 1.01 31.66 26.25
N LEU A 12 1.81 32.46 25.53
CA LEU A 12 1.61 32.72 24.10
C LEU A 12 2.43 31.83 23.16
N LEU A 13 3.28 30.93 23.71
CA LEU A 13 4.10 29.98 22.89
C LEU A 13 3.47 28.58 22.76
N ALA A 14 2.28 28.34 23.34
CA ALA A 14 1.65 27.02 23.36
C ALA A 14 0.55 26.82 22.29
N GLY A 15 0.61 27.56 21.18
CA GLY A 15 -0.45 27.51 20.15
C GLY A 15 0.00 27.74 18.72
N LEU A 16 1.23 27.40 18.38
CA LEU A 16 1.57 27.27 16.96
C LEU A 16 1.03 25.92 16.48
N PRO A 17 0.07 25.90 15.54
CA PRO A 17 -0.30 24.64 14.92
C PRO A 17 0.98 24.06 14.31
N CYS A 18 1.28 22.80 14.63
CA CYS A 18 2.35 22.04 13.98
C CYS A 18 1.85 21.82 12.55
N LEU A 19 2.06 22.84 11.69
CA LEU A 19 1.82 22.71 10.26
C LEU A 19 2.66 21.52 9.81
N ALA A 20 2.04 20.56 9.14
CA ALA A 20 2.74 19.42 8.58
C ALA A 20 3.87 19.95 7.70
N GLN A 21 5.11 19.94 8.25
CA GLN A 21 6.26 20.46 7.53
C GLN A 21 6.52 19.56 6.33
N THR A 22 6.68 20.17 5.16
CA THR A 22 7.17 19.44 3.98
C THR A 22 8.53 18.82 4.32
N PRO A 23 8.79 17.56 3.93
CA PRO A 23 10.08 16.94 4.22
C PRO A 23 11.21 17.74 3.57
N PRO A 24 12.40 17.76 4.14
CA PRO A 24 13.57 18.32 3.48
C PRO A 24 13.83 17.68 2.11
N ILE A 25 14.45 18.44 1.19
CA ILE A 25 14.83 17.92 -0.14
C ILE A 25 15.72 16.68 0.04
N GLY A 26 15.42 15.63 -0.72
CA GLY A 26 16.12 14.35 -0.68
C GLY A 26 15.60 13.36 0.37
N GLN A 27 14.64 13.75 1.18
CA GLN A 27 14.05 12.86 2.18
C GLN A 27 12.83 12.08 1.63
N TRP A 28 12.66 10.87 2.20
CA TRP A 28 11.54 9.98 1.95
C TRP A 28 10.53 10.04 3.09
N ARG A 29 9.27 9.78 2.76
CA ARG A 29 8.19 9.52 3.71
C ARG A 29 7.40 8.29 3.27
N ASP A 30 6.90 7.52 4.23
CA ASP A 30 5.90 6.50 3.98
C ASP A 30 4.49 7.03 4.22
N HIS A 31 3.53 6.38 3.56
CA HIS A 31 2.11 6.57 3.72
C HIS A 31 1.44 5.19 3.76
N LEU A 32 1.83 4.40 4.77
CA LEU A 32 1.42 3.01 4.91
C LEU A 32 0.13 2.90 5.73
N PRO A 33 -0.73 1.91 5.46
CA PRO A 33 -1.90 1.65 6.27
C PRO A 33 -1.53 1.01 7.61
N TYR A 34 -2.19 1.46 8.70
CA TYR A 34 -1.98 0.94 10.05
C TYR A 34 -3.20 0.23 10.65
N HIS A 35 -4.31 0.13 9.90
CA HIS A 35 -5.54 -0.54 10.36
C HIS A 35 -5.45 -2.06 10.36
N GLN A 36 -4.54 -2.65 9.59
CA GLN A 36 -4.42 -4.10 9.45
C GLN A 36 -3.41 -4.67 10.45
N ALA A 37 -3.74 -4.62 11.75
CA ALA A 37 -2.85 -5.18 12.77
C ALA A 37 -2.85 -6.71 12.73
N ILE A 38 -1.64 -7.31 12.69
CA ILE A 38 -1.44 -8.77 12.58
C ILE A 38 -0.82 -9.39 13.83
N ALA A 39 0.00 -8.63 14.55
CA ALA A 39 0.68 -9.12 15.73
C ALA A 39 0.95 -8.00 16.74
N ILE A 40 1.03 -8.37 18.01
CA ILE A 40 1.31 -7.46 19.11
C ILE A 40 2.36 -8.08 20.03
N ALA A 41 3.31 -7.26 20.49
CA ALA A 41 4.26 -7.61 21.51
C ALA A 41 4.38 -6.44 22.49
N ALA A 42 4.81 -6.70 23.72
CA ALA A 42 4.92 -5.66 24.73
C ALA A 42 6.23 -5.75 25.52
N SER A 43 6.77 -4.59 25.86
CA SER A 43 7.78 -4.40 26.90
C SER A 43 7.14 -3.71 28.11
N ASP A 44 7.93 -3.48 29.14
CA ASP A 44 7.47 -2.71 30.31
C ASP A 44 7.02 -1.29 29.93
N LYS A 45 7.60 -0.71 28.87
CA LYS A 45 7.38 0.70 28.47
C LYS A 45 6.56 0.87 27.21
N LYS A 46 6.63 -0.06 26.27
CA LYS A 46 6.05 0.08 24.94
C LYS A 46 5.22 -1.13 24.53
N ILE A 47 4.18 -0.86 23.78
CA ILE A 47 3.45 -1.87 23.03
C ILE A 47 3.89 -1.73 21.58
N TYR A 48 4.24 -2.85 20.96
CA TYR A 48 4.63 -2.96 19.56
C TYR A 48 3.47 -3.60 18.81
N CYS A 49 2.99 -2.93 17.77
CA CYS A 49 1.94 -3.45 16.91
C CYS A 49 2.46 -3.54 15.47
N ALA A 50 2.46 -4.73 14.92
CA ALA A 50 2.84 -4.98 13.54
C ALA A 50 1.64 -4.97 12.61
N THR A 51 1.81 -4.35 11.44
CA THR A 51 0.96 -4.53 10.26
C THR A 51 1.75 -5.28 9.19
N PRO A 52 1.13 -5.76 8.10
CA PRO A 52 1.88 -6.37 7.00
C PRO A 52 2.94 -5.44 6.39
N TYR A 53 2.84 -4.13 6.61
CA TYR A 53 3.65 -3.14 5.89
C TYR A 53 4.64 -2.39 6.78
N SER A 54 4.39 -2.34 8.09
CA SER A 54 5.12 -1.49 9.02
C SER A 54 4.89 -1.90 10.48
N LEU A 55 5.60 -1.24 11.38
CA LEU A 55 5.45 -1.36 12.82
C LEU A 55 5.08 0.02 13.40
N PHE A 56 4.27 0.05 14.44
CA PHE A 56 4.16 1.22 15.30
C PHE A 56 4.23 0.82 16.77
N THR A 57 4.59 1.78 17.60
CA THR A 57 4.66 1.57 19.04
C THR A 57 3.78 2.56 19.76
N VAL A 58 3.19 2.12 20.87
CA VAL A 58 2.48 2.97 21.81
C VAL A 58 3.28 3.02 23.09
N ASP A 59 3.71 4.20 23.52
CA ASP A 59 4.36 4.39 24.82
C ASP A 59 3.31 4.32 25.92
N ARG A 60 3.54 3.47 26.92
CA ARG A 60 2.58 3.20 28.01
C ARG A 60 2.49 4.32 29.04
N THR A 61 3.39 5.31 28.98
CA THR A 61 3.43 6.41 29.98
C THR A 61 2.65 7.64 29.52
N ASP A 62 2.68 7.94 28.23
CA ASP A 62 2.08 9.15 27.65
C ASP A 62 1.18 8.88 26.43
N ASN A 63 1.02 7.60 26.07
CA ASN A 63 0.26 7.14 24.88
C ASN A 63 0.77 7.69 23.55
N ASN A 64 2.02 8.15 23.50
CA ASN A 64 2.61 8.62 22.25
C ASN A 64 2.79 7.45 21.26
N ILE A 65 2.49 7.72 19.98
CA ILE A 65 2.59 6.72 18.91
C ILE A 65 3.78 7.07 18.02
N ASP A 66 4.76 6.16 17.98
CA ASP A 66 5.89 6.24 17.05
C ASP A 66 5.70 5.23 15.91
N ARG A 67 6.05 5.63 14.68
CA ARG A 67 5.99 4.78 13.49
C ARG A 67 7.38 4.30 13.11
N LEU A 68 7.47 3.05 12.69
CA LEU A 68 8.70 2.45 12.20
C LEU A 68 8.40 1.67 10.90
N SER A 69 9.06 2.06 9.83
CA SER A 69 8.87 1.48 8.51
C SER A 69 10.20 1.41 7.76
N LYS A 70 10.17 0.97 6.53
CA LYS A 70 11.35 0.94 5.67
C LYS A 70 11.96 2.33 5.43
N THR A 71 11.19 3.39 5.53
CA THR A 71 11.71 4.76 5.31
C THR A 71 12.52 5.30 6.49
N ASN A 72 12.37 4.72 7.67
CA ASN A 72 12.97 5.23 8.90
C ASN A 72 13.54 4.18 9.86
N GLY A 73 13.85 2.97 9.37
CA GLY A 73 14.62 2.04 10.20
C GLY A 73 14.41 0.55 9.96
N LEU A 74 13.31 0.12 9.36
CA LEU A 74 13.13 -1.30 8.99
C LEU A 74 13.82 -1.61 7.65
N SER A 75 14.25 -2.84 7.47
CA SER A 75 14.91 -3.28 6.23
C SER A 75 13.94 -3.53 5.09
N GLU A 76 12.71 -3.96 5.38
CA GLU A 76 11.71 -4.34 4.38
C GLU A 76 10.28 -3.98 4.83
N THR A 77 9.33 -4.16 3.92
CA THR A 77 7.90 -4.33 4.20
C THR A 77 7.55 -5.83 4.22
N GLY A 78 6.34 -6.19 4.61
CA GLY A 78 5.91 -7.59 4.61
C GLY A 78 6.22 -8.30 5.92
N ILE A 79 5.95 -7.65 7.06
CA ILE A 79 6.10 -8.27 8.38
C ILE A 79 5.16 -9.48 8.49
N SER A 80 5.67 -10.60 8.98
CA SER A 80 4.92 -11.84 9.19
C SER A 80 4.78 -12.20 10.67
N ALA A 81 5.79 -11.90 11.49
CA ALA A 81 5.76 -12.15 12.92
C ALA A 81 6.65 -11.18 13.69
N ILE A 82 6.31 -10.90 14.93
CA ILE A 82 7.15 -10.15 15.88
C ILE A 82 7.24 -10.89 17.21
N CYS A 83 8.38 -10.75 17.89
CA CYS A 83 8.58 -11.31 19.21
C CYS A 83 9.48 -10.39 20.04
N TYR A 84 9.01 -10.01 21.23
CA TYR A 84 9.82 -9.24 22.18
C TYR A 84 10.40 -10.16 23.26
N ASP A 85 11.72 -10.18 23.37
CA ASP A 85 12.40 -10.89 24.47
C ASP A 85 12.56 -9.95 25.67
N GLN A 86 11.87 -10.29 26.75
CA GLN A 86 11.94 -9.54 28.01
C GLN A 86 13.33 -9.60 28.65
N GLN A 87 14.10 -10.66 28.40
CA GLN A 87 15.43 -10.86 29.01
C GLN A 87 16.48 -10.01 28.31
N SER A 88 16.52 -10.01 26.97
CA SER A 88 17.48 -9.23 26.19
C SER A 88 17.04 -7.78 25.97
N GLY A 89 15.73 -7.50 26.11
CA GLY A 89 15.12 -6.20 25.78
C GLY A 89 15.08 -5.90 24.30
N LYS A 90 15.11 -6.92 23.43
CA LYS A 90 15.14 -6.80 21.97
C LYS A 90 13.81 -7.22 21.35
N LEU A 91 13.48 -6.63 20.22
CA LEU A 91 12.34 -7.02 19.38
C LEU A 91 12.86 -7.66 18.11
N THR A 92 12.53 -8.92 17.88
CA THR A 92 12.76 -9.61 16.61
C THR A 92 11.56 -9.42 15.70
N ILE A 93 11.81 -9.02 14.45
CA ILE A 93 10.82 -8.78 13.39
C ILE A 93 11.15 -9.70 12.22
N ALA A 94 10.25 -10.62 11.88
CA ALA A 94 10.41 -11.50 10.73
C ALA A 94 9.54 -11.02 9.57
N TYR A 95 10.07 -11.16 8.34
CA TYR A 95 9.40 -10.78 7.11
C TYR A 95 8.97 -11.97 6.26
N ASN A 96 7.99 -11.79 5.39
CA ASN A 96 7.55 -12.79 4.42
C ASN A 96 8.67 -13.24 3.47
N SER A 97 9.66 -12.39 3.25
CA SER A 97 10.87 -12.69 2.46
C SER A 97 11.85 -13.62 3.19
N SER A 98 11.60 -13.91 4.47
CA SER A 98 12.52 -14.57 5.41
C SER A 98 13.75 -13.73 5.79
N ASN A 99 13.71 -12.45 5.52
CA ASN A 99 14.61 -11.49 6.13
C ASN A 99 14.21 -11.28 7.59
N ILE A 100 15.13 -10.84 8.44
CA ILE A 100 14.89 -10.62 9.86
C ILE A 100 15.55 -9.32 10.28
N ASP A 101 14.84 -8.53 11.07
CA ASP A 101 15.42 -7.41 11.80
C ASP A 101 15.36 -7.70 13.31
N ILE A 102 16.42 -7.31 14.02
CA ILE A 102 16.43 -7.24 15.49
C ILE A 102 16.56 -5.78 15.90
N LEU A 103 15.52 -5.27 16.55
CA LEU A 103 15.49 -3.92 17.08
C LEU A 103 16.02 -3.91 18.52
N SER A 104 17.13 -3.21 18.76
CA SER A 104 17.75 -3.01 20.06
C SER A 104 17.85 -1.53 20.38
N GLY A 105 16.98 -1.04 21.25
CA GLY A 105 16.81 0.40 21.50
C GLY A 105 16.31 1.12 20.26
N GLN A 106 17.17 1.97 19.67
CA GLN A 106 16.88 2.71 18.43
C GLN A 106 17.66 2.17 17.21
N GLN A 107 18.39 1.07 17.38
CA GLN A 107 19.19 0.47 16.30
C GLN A 107 18.50 -0.78 15.75
N THR A 108 18.50 -0.91 14.44
CA THR A 108 18.01 -2.10 13.73
C THR A 108 19.20 -2.88 13.17
N PHE A 109 19.26 -4.16 13.47
CA PHE A 109 20.26 -5.10 12.97
C PHE A 109 19.59 -6.06 12.00
N ASN A 110 20.00 -6.06 10.74
CA ASN A 110 19.42 -6.91 9.70
C ASN A 110 20.18 -8.24 9.59
N ILE A 111 19.44 -9.34 9.51
CA ILE A 111 19.94 -10.71 9.32
C ILE A 111 19.33 -11.26 8.02
N PRO A 112 19.98 -11.11 6.86
CA PRO A 112 19.47 -11.56 5.58
C PRO A 112 19.78 -13.02 5.25
N ASP A 113 20.45 -13.75 6.13
CA ASP A 113 21.04 -15.07 5.89
C ASP A 113 20.04 -16.08 5.31
N ILE A 114 18.82 -16.14 5.86
CA ILE A 114 17.78 -17.06 5.41
C ILE A 114 17.27 -16.67 4.05
N ARG A 115 17.01 -15.38 3.85
CA ARG A 115 16.59 -14.84 2.54
C ARG A 115 17.59 -15.17 1.44
N LEU A 116 18.88 -14.98 1.73
CA LEU A 116 19.99 -15.20 0.77
C LEU A 116 20.37 -16.66 0.65
N SER A 117 19.96 -17.55 1.56
CA SER A 117 20.31 -18.96 1.50
C SER A 117 19.74 -19.65 0.26
N THR A 118 20.46 -20.61 -0.28
CA THR A 118 20.03 -21.44 -1.43
C THR A 118 19.16 -22.64 -1.00
N ARG A 119 18.86 -22.79 0.30
CA ARG A 119 18.00 -23.87 0.79
C ARG A 119 16.62 -23.81 0.12
N ALA A 120 16.20 -24.94 -0.42
CA ALA A 120 14.88 -25.10 -0.98
C ALA A 120 13.84 -25.25 0.14
N GLY A 121 12.61 -24.79 -0.10
CA GLY A 121 11.48 -24.91 0.81
C GLY A 121 10.79 -23.57 1.09
N ASN A 122 9.66 -23.65 1.79
CA ASN A 122 8.91 -22.46 2.21
C ASN A 122 9.57 -21.86 3.46
N LYS A 123 10.19 -20.71 3.29
CA LYS A 123 10.92 -20.00 4.35
C LYS A 123 10.06 -19.04 5.16
N THR A 124 8.77 -18.91 4.87
CA THR A 124 7.86 -18.00 5.60
C THR A 124 7.87 -18.28 7.08
N THR A 125 8.07 -17.26 7.90
CA THR A 125 7.95 -17.32 9.35
C THR A 125 6.51 -17.11 9.76
N TYR A 126 5.97 -18.05 10.54
CA TYR A 126 4.58 -18.01 11.03
C TYR A 126 4.47 -17.43 12.44
N GLU A 127 5.43 -17.77 13.30
CA GLU A 127 5.47 -17.33 14.69
C GLU A 127 6.91 -17.32 15.20
N ALA A 128 7.17 -16.59 16.27
CA ALA A 128 8.48 -16.50 16.91
C ALA A 128 8.35 -16.67 18.43
N LEU A 129 9.23 -17.46 19.04
CA LEU A 129 9.32 -17.69 20.47
C LEU A 129 10.69 -17.23 20.99
N ALA A 130 10.72 -16.27 21.89
CA ALA A 130 11.95 -15.93 22.64
C ALA A 130 12.13 -16.87 23.84
N TYR A 131 13.29 -17.50 23.95
CA TYR A 131 13.65 -18.38 25.07
C TYR A 131 15.16 -18.46 25.24
N ASN A 132 15.67 -18.14 26.43
CA ASN A 132 17.09 -18.20 26.78
C ASN A 132 18.01 -17.43 25.83
N ASN A 133 17.75 -16.13 25.59
CA ASN A 133 18.48 -15.23 24.67
C ASN A 133 18.55 -15.74 23.21
N LYS A 134 17.60 -16.55 22.82
CA LYS A 134 17.44 -17.03 21.45
C LYS A 134 16.01 -16.84 20.99
N VAL A 135 15.84 -16.69 19.70
CA VAL A 135 14.51 -16.69 19.09
C VAL A 135 14.37 -17.89 18.17
N TYR A 136 13.31 -18.65 18.40
CA TYR A 136 12.93 -19.83 17.63
C TYR A 136 11.84 -19.40 16.64
N LEU A 137 12.20 -19.31 15.37
CA LEU A 137 11.29 -18.95 14.31
C LEU A 137 10.63 -20.20 13.75
N SER A 138 9.32 -20.26 13.81
CA SER A 138 8.51 -21.32 13.23
C SER A 138 8.33 -21.07 11.73
N THR A 139 8.82 -21.97 10.88
CA THR A 139 8.85 -21.75 9.42
C THR A 139 8.28 -22.93 8.64
N GLY A 140 8.03 -22.73 7.34
CA GLY A 140 7.60 -23.80 6.44
C GLY A 140 8.65 -24.86 6.15
N MET A 141 9.86 -24.74 6.68
CA MET A 141 10.94 -25.74 6.52
C MET A 141 11.50 -26.28 7.83
N GLY A 142 10.84 -25.97 8.97
CA GLY A 142 11.30 -26.33 10.30
C GLY A 142 11.44 -25.14 11.24
N ILE A 143 12.36 -25.23 12.20
CA ILE A 143 12.61 -24.19 13.20
C ILE A 143 13.96 -23.56 12.94
N ILE A 144 14.01 -22.23 12.81
CA ILE A 144 15.24 -21.47 12.68
C ILE A 144 15.56 -20.83 14.02
N VAL A 145 16.79 -20.99 14.48
CA VAL A 145 17.24 -20.48 15.77
C VAL A 145 18.15 -19.29 15.55
N LEU A 146 17.78 -18.15 16.12
CA LEU A 146 18.59 -16.93 16.14
C LEU A 146 19.33 -16.81 17.47
N ASP A 147 20.57 -16.34 17.40
CA ASP A 147 21.33 -15.86 18.55
C ASP A 147 21.20 -14.33 18.58
N GLU A 148 20.40 -13.80 19.50
CA GLU A 148 20.14 -12.37 19.58
C GLU A 148 21.35 -11.54 20.03
N ASP A 149 22.31 -12.15 20.74
CA ASP A 149 23.50 -11.45 21.20
C ASP A 149 24.54 -11.29 20.08
N LYS A 150 24.54 -12.24 19.16
CA LYS A 150 25.46 -12.21 18.00
C LYS A 150 24.84 -11.69 16.72
N TYR A 151 23.52 -11.51 16.70
CA TYR A 151 22.77 -11.09 15.51
C TYR A 151 23.01 -12.03 14.32
N GLU A 152 22.91 -13.34 14.55
CA GLU A 152 23.17 -14.38 13.54
C GLU A 152 22.15 -15.52 13.60
N VAL A 153 21.99 -16.23 12.49
CA VAL A 153 21.32 -17.54 12.48
C VAL A 153 22.26 -18.55 13.11
N LYS A 154 21.89 -19.10 14.26
CA LYS A 154 22.67 -20.06 14.99
C LYS A 154 22.51 -21.48 14.44
N ASP A 155 21.28 -21.88 14.13
CA ASP A 155 20.92 -23.24 13.76
C ASP A 155 19.62 -23.32 12.96
N THR A 156 19.36 -24.49 12.36
CA THR A 156 18.10 -24.80 11.69
C THR A 156 17.72 -26.23 11.99
N TYR A 157 16.58 -26.43 12.68
CA TYR A 157 16.07 -27.74 13.01
C TYR A 157 15.08 -28.21 11.95
N VAL A 158 15.45 -29.23 11.18
CA VAL A 158 14.57 -29.92 10.23
C VAL A 158 13.98 -31.10 10.97
N ILE A 159 12.70 -31.03 11.34
CA ILE A 159 12.10 -31.94 12.34
C ILE A 159 11.01 -32.86 11.76
N GLY A 160 10.87 -32.90 10.41
CA GLY A 160 9.92 -33.78 9.76
C GLY A 160 10.29 -35.25 9.89
N THR A 161 9.34 -36.14 9.62
CA THR A 161 9.55 -37.57 9.62
C THR A 161 10.66 -37.91 8.61
N ASP A 162 11.54 -38.85 8.97
CA ASP A 162 12.71 -39.27 8.16
C ASP A 162 13.71 -38.12 7.80
N GLY A 163 13.67 -37.01 8.53
CA GLY A 163 14.54 -35.86 8.30
C GLY A 163 14.07 -34.93 7.17
N ASP A 164 12.86 -35.09 6.70
CA ASP A 164 12.26 -34.22 5.70
C ASP A 164 11.85 -32.86 6.28
N THR A 165 11.64 -31.89 5.42
CA THR A 165 11.08 -30.59 5.84
C THR A 165 9.61 -30.74 6.21
N VAL A 166 9.22 -30.15 7.32
CA VAL A 166 7.82 -30.06 7.76
C VAL A 166 7.49 -28.61 8.12
N THR A 167 6.28 -28.18 7.80
CA THR A 167 5.81 -26.87 8.24
C THR A 167 5.65 -26.87 9.76
N VAL A 168 6.37 -25.99 10.43
CA VAL A 168 6.21 -25.67 11.85
C VAL A 168 5.44 -24.37 11.94
N ARG A 169 4.27 -24.39 12.59
CA ARG A 169 3.40 -23.22 12.67
C ARG A 169 3.63 -22.43 13.95
N SER A 170 3.95 -23.09 15.04
CA SER A 170 4.36 -22.44 16.29
C SER A 170 5.24 -23.38 17.13
N VAL A 171 5.97 -22.77 18.04
CA VAL A 171 6.80 -23.48 19.04
C VAL A 171 6.48 -22.93 20.43
N ALA A 172 6.34 -23.80 21.41
CA ALA A 172 6.20 -23.45 22.82
C ALA A 172 7.14 -24.28 23.67
N THR A 173 7.33 -23.88 24.94
CA THR A 173 8.12 -24.66 25.92
C THR A 173 7.49 -24.59 27.29
N ASP A 174 7.58 -25.69 28.04
CA ASP A 174 7.29 -25.77 29.48
C ASP A 174 8.56 -25.73 30.36
N GLY A 175 9.71 -25.40 29.73
CA GLY A 175 11.02 -25.38 30.36
C GLY A 175 11.73 -26.74 30.35
N ASN A 176 11.02 -27.87 30.20
CA ASN A 176 11.57 -29.21 30.08
C ASN A 176 11.63 -29.71 28.64
N PHE A 177 10.57 -29.39 27.87
CA PHE A 177 10.44 -29.78 26.48
C PHE A 177 10.12 -28.57 25.60
N PHE A 178 10.61 -28.59 24.37
CA PHE A 178 10.05 -27.83 23.26
C PHE A 178 8.90 -28.63 22.66
N TYR A 179 7.85 -27.92 22.26
CA TYR A 179 6.69 -28.44 21.53
C TYR A 179 6.53 -27.69 20.23
N ALA A 180 6.42 -28.41 19.13
CA ALA A 180 6.24 -27.85 17.80
C ALA A 180 4.90 -28.28 17.19
N ALA A 181 4.03 -27.33 16.89
CA ALA A 181 2.80 -27.57 16.14
C ALA A 181 3.15 -27.70 14.66
N THR A 182 2.96 -28.87 14.09
CA THR A 182 3.35 -29.18 12.71
C THR A 182 2.17 -29.73 11.89
N ASP A 183 2.36 -29.76 10.57
CA ASP A 183 1.38 -30.41 9.67
C ASP A 183 1.32 -31.94 9.88
N GLU A 184 2.34 -32.57 10.51
CA GLU A 184 2.34 -33.98 10.88
C GLU A 184 1.72 -34.25 12.26
N GLY A 185 1.57 -33.25 13.10
CA GLY A 185 1.09 -33.34 14.47
C GLY A 185 1.88 -32.51 15.46
N LEU A 186 1.65 -32.74 16.76
CA LEU A 186 2.42 -32.11 17.81
C LEU A 186 3.69 -32.92 18.06
N LYS A 187 4.86 -32.33 17.80
CA LYS A 187 6.16 -32.91 18.11
C LYS A 187 6.75 -32.32 19.39
N GLN A 188 7.54 -33.09 20.12
CA GLN A 188 8.26 -32.63 21.30
C GLN A 188 9.72 -33.09 21.30
N ALA A 189 10.60 -32.30 21.91
CA ALA A 189 11.99 -32.62 22.14
C ALA A 189 12.46 -32.07 23.49
N PRO A 190 13.33 -32.77 24.27
CA PRO A 190 13.85 -32.25 25.53
C PRO A 190 14.66 -30.96 25.31
N VAL A 191 14.41 -29.89 26.10
CA VAL A 191 15.16 -28.62 26.03
C VAL A 191 16.67 -28.85 26.26
N GLY A 192 17.03 -29.77 27.12
CA GLY A 192 18.42 -30.11 27.45
C GLY A 192 19.10 -31.04 26.44
N SER A 193 18.47 -31.38 25.28
CA SER A 193 19.12 -32.23 24.27
C SER A 193 20.33 -31.54 23.70
N PRO A 194 21.48 -32.23 23.56
CA PRO A 194 22.69 -31.65 23.00
C PRO A 194 22.58 -31.38 21.48
N ASP A 195 21.67 -32.06 20.80
CA ASP A 195 21.48 -31.98 19.34
C ASP A 195 19.98 -31.90 18.98
N LEU A 196 19.42 -30.70 19.09
CA LEU A 196 18.04 -30.43 18.68
C LEU A 196 17.88 -30.35 17.14
N ALA A 197 18.98 -30.32 16.42
CA ALA A 197 18.97 -30.36 14.93
C ALA A 197 18.73 -31.79 14.41
N ASP A 198 18.99 -32.82 15.22
CA ASP A 198 18.69 -34.22 14.88
C ASP A 198 17.18 -34.48 14.98
N TYR A 199 16.52 -34.79 13.89
CA TYR A 199 15.08 -35.05 13.83
C TYR A 199 14.66 -36.24 14.70
N HIS A 200 15.55 -37.21 15.00
CA HIS A 200 15.24 -38.35 15.88
C HIS A 200 14.93 -37.94 17.33
N VAL A 201 15.38 -36.77 17.75
CA VAL A 201 15.09 -36.23 19.09
C VAL A 201 13.64 -35.71 19.17
N TRP A 202 13.03 -35.37 18.04
CA TRP A 202 11.69 -34.87 17.94
C TRP A 202 10.69 -36.01 17.77
N THR A 203 9.89 -36.26 18.79
CA THR A 203 8.89 -37.34 18.80
C THR A 203 7.48 -36.79 18.78
N LEU A 204 6.58 -37.48 18.08
CA LEU A 204 5.16 -37.17 18.14
C LEU A 204 4.63 -37.43 19.56
N THR A 205 3.89 -36.50 20.12
CA THR A 205 3.22 -36.69 21.42
C THR A 205 2.05 -37.67 21.24
N GLY A 206 1.87 -38.61 22.23
CA GLY A 206 0.91 -39.69 22.13
C GLY A 206 -0.51 -39.24 21.75
N GLY A 207 -1.05 -39.82 20.66
CA GLY A 207 -2.39 -39.54 20.17
C GLY A 207 -2.55 -38.23 19.35
N ASN A 208 -1.52 -37.41 19.27
CA ASN A 208 -1.58 -36.09 18.59
C ASN A 208 -1.09 -36.18 17.12
N THR A 209 -1.70 -37.03 16.32
CA THR A 209 -1.43 -37.18 14.90
C THR A 209 -2.39 -36.28 14.05
N GLY A 210 -1.89 -35.64 13.03
CA GLY A 210 -2.61 -34.72 12.16
C GLY A 210 -2.32 -33.25 12.45
N PRO A 211 -2.62 -32.35 11.52
CA PRO A 211 -2.20 -30.97 11.55
C PRO A 211 -2.56 -30.21 12.83
N CYS A 212 -1.58 -29.56 13.43
CA CYS A 212 -1.75 -28.63 14.54
C CYS A 212 -1.53 -27.19 14.04
N ARG A 213 -2.47 -26.28 14.38
CA ARG A 213 -2.40 -24.89 13.94
C ARG A 213 -1.53 -24.05 14.84
N GLN A 214 -1.58 -24.30 16.16
CA GLN A 214 -0.78 -23.56 17.14
C GLN A 214 -0.57 -24.39 18.41
N VAL A 215 0.54 -24.15 19.09
CA VAL A 215 0.82 -24.66 20.45
C VAL A 215 1.23 -23.50 21.33
N ILE A 216 0.73 -23.48 22.56
CA ILE A 216 1.06 -22.45 23.54
C ILE A 216 1.25 -23.05 24.94
N SER A 217 2.13 -22.42 25.71
CA SER A 217 2.36 -22.79 27.10
C SER A 217 1.71 -21.77 28.05
N LEU A 218 1.02 -22.27 29.08
CA LEU A 218 0.47 -21.48 30.16
C LEU A 218 0.50 -22.30 31.47
N ASP A 219 1.15 -21.80 32.50
CA ASP A 219 1.28 -22.46 33.82
C ASP A 219 1.74 -23.91 33.68
N ASP A 220 2.85 -24.14 32.94
CA ASP A 220 3.43 -25.46 32.65
C ASP A 220 2.49 -26.45 31.93
N LYS A 221 1.38 -25.96 31.42
CA LYS A 221 0.41 -26.72 30.62
C LYS A 221 0.54 -26.36 29.15
N ILE A 222 0.40 -27.38 28.28
CA ILE A 222 0.51 -27.22 26.84
C ILE A 222 -0.87 -27.29 26.20
N PHE A 223 -1.27 -26.19 25.60
CA PHE A 223 -2.51 -26.04 24.87
C PHE A 223 -2.25 -26.10 23.36
N VAL A 224 -3.07 -26.88 22.67
CA VAL A 224 -2.91 -27.15 21.23
C VAL A 224 -4.17 -26.74 20.48
N LEU A 225 -4.03 -25.88 19.48
CA LEU A 225 -5.12 -25.51 18.57
C LEU A 225 -5.15 -26.47 17.38
N ARG A 226 -6.31 -27.10 17.17
CA ARG A 226 -6.61 -27.92 15.99
C ARG A 226 -7.97 -27.53 15.44
N SER A 227 -8.05 -27.21 14.17
CA SER A 227 -9.26 -26.59 13.60
C SER A 227 -9.72 -25.44 14.50
N ASP A 228 -10.93 -25.49 15.01
CA ASP A 228 -11.52 -24.47 15.89
C ASP A 228 -11.77 -25.04 17.31
N SER A 229 -10.83 -25.84 17.79
CA SER A 229 -10.87 -26.43 19.14
C SER A 229 -9.51 -26.42 19.79
N VAL A 230 -9.47 -26.12 21.08
CA VAL A 230 -8.28 -26.12 21.92
C VAL A 230 -8.26 -27.36 22.80
N PHE A 231 -7.14 -28.05 22.83
CA PHE A 231 -6.91 -29.25 23.61
C PHE A 231 -5.83 -29.02 24.67
N LEU A 232 -6.03 -29.60 25.83
CA LEU A 232 -5.01 -29.74 26.85
C LEU A 232 -4.55 -31.20 26.86
N GLY A 233 -3.37 -31.49 26.34
CA GLY A 233 -2.99 -32.86 26.02
C GLY A 233 -3.93 -33.44 24.95
N ASN A 234 -4.69 -34.49 25.30
CA ASN A 234 -5.69 -35.11 24.43
C ASN A 234 -7.13 -34.71 24.78
N ASP A 235 -7.33 -34.01 25.89
CA ASP A 235 -8.65 -33.64 26.37
C ASP A 235 -9.12 -32.33 25.73
N LEU A 236 -10.38 -32.29 25.31
CA LEU A 236 -11.00 -31.08 24.77
C LEU A 236 -11.09 -30.03 25.89
N PHE A 237 -10.42 -28.89 25.71
CA PHE A 237 -10.41 -27.82 26.69
C PHE A 237 -11.40 -26.71 26.38
N TYR A 238 -11.46 -26.30 25.08
CA TYR A 238 -12.37 -25.26 24.61
C TYR A 238 -12.78 -25.54 23.16
N THR A 239 -14.03 -25.31 22.85
CA THR A 239 -14.56 -25.41 21.47
C THR A 239 -15.59 -24.33 21.21
N THR A 240 -15.70 -23.92 19.96
CA THR A 240 -16.57 -22.86 19.51
C THR A 240 -17.10 -23.14 18.10
N SER A 241 -18.20 -22.49 17.72
CA SER A 241 -18.68 -22.44 16.33
C SER A 241 -18.04 -21.32 15.52
N TRP A 242 -17.21 -20.49 16.13
CA TRP A 242 -16.46 -19.41 15.49
C TRP A 242 -15.12 -19.93 15.02
N HIS A 243 -14.56 -19.30 14.00
CA HIS A 243 -13.19 -19.58 13.59
C HIS A 243 -12.20 -19.02 14.60
N ILE A 244 -11.28 -19.83 15.13
CA ILE A 244 -10.22 -19.40 16.00
C ILE A 244 -9.04 -18.94 15.15
N ASN A 245 -8.71 -17.65 15.18
CA ASN A 245 -7.56 -17.10 14.48
C ASN A 245 -6.24 -17.48 15.18
N SER A 246 -6.18 -17.28 16.49
CA SER A 246 -4.98 -17.53 17.29
C SER A 246 -5.27 -17.74 18.77
N LEU A 247 -4.27 -18.26 19.46
CA LEU A 247 -4.17 -18.32 20.92
C LEU A 247 -3.02 -17.43 21.39
N SER A 248 -3.15 -16.86 22.56
CA SER A 248 -2.03 -16.24 23.29
C SER A 248 -2.15 -16.49 24.77
N SER A 249 -1.02 -16.55 25.48
CA SER A 249 -0.96 -16.65 26.95
C SER A 249 -0.45 -15.34 27.54
N SER A 250 -1.15 -14.79 28.50
CA SER A 250 -0.77 -13.53 29.15
C SER A 250 -1.34 -13.48 30.56
N GLU A 251 -0.52 -13.12 31.55
CA GLU A 251 -0.91 -12.93 32.95
C GLU A 251 -1.75 -14.09 33.54
N GLY A 252 -1.35 -15.35 33.24
CA GLY A 252 -2.04 -16.55 33.75
C GLY A 252 -3.37 -16.89 33.07
N HIS A 253 -3.64 -16.27 31.91
CA HIS A 253 -4.85 -16.49 31.11
C HIS A 253 -4.53 -16.97 29.70
N LEU A 254 -5.43 -17.76 29.13
CA LEU A 254 -5.48 -18.09 27.72
C LEU A 254 -6.45 -17.15 27.01
N LEU A 255 -5.96 -16.43 26.01
CA LEU A 255 -6.77 -15.54 25.18
C LEU A 255 -7.02 -16.22 23.83
N VAL A 256 -8.28 -16.34 23.44
CA VAL A 256 -8.71 -16.97 22.19
C VAL A 256 -9.27 -15.88 21.29
N CYS A 257 -8.59 -15.60 20.19
CA CYS A 257 -9.05 -14.65 19.16
C CYS A 257 -9.93 -15.39 18.16
N GLU A 258 -11.17 -14.94 17.99
CA GLU A 258 -12.19 -15.64 17.22
C GLU A 258 -12.90 -14.70 16.25
N GLU A 259 -13.29 -15.23 15.08
CA GLU A 259 -14.07 -14.48 14.10
C GLU A 259 -15.26 -15.31 13.55
N TYR A 260 -16.35 -14.63 13.23
CA TYR A 260 -17.49 -15.22 12.54
C TYR A 260 -18.14 -14.15 11.65
N MET A 261 -18.16 -14.39 10.33
CA MET A 261 -18.57 -13.39 9.33
C MET A 261 -17.82 -12.06 9.55
N ASP A 262 -18.55 -10.96 9.77
CA ASP A 262 -17.97 -9.62 9.97
C ASP A 262 -17.81 -9.24 11.46
N SER A 263 -17.79 -10.22 12.34
CA SER A 263 -17.70 -10.01 13.78
C SER A 263 -16.54 -10.77 14.40
N GLY A 264 -15.80 -10.07 15.28
CA GLY A 264 -14.71 -10.63 16.06
C GLY A 264 -14.99 -10.61 17.54
N ARG A 265 -14.34 -11.52 18.28
CA ARG A 265 -14.32 -11.52 19.75
C ARG A 265 -13.01 -12.07 20.29
N VAL A 266 -12.69 -11.72 21.51
CA VAL A 266 -11.61 -12.34 22.28
C VAL A 266 -12.19 -12.95 23.54
N THR A 267 -12.08 -14.28 23.67
CA THR A 267 -12.50 -15.02 24.87
C THR A 267 -11.29 -15.21 25.77
N ILE A 268 -11.38 -14.73 27.01
CA ILE A 268 -10.34 -14.83 28.04
C ILE A 268 -10.71 -15.95 28.98
N LEU A 269 -9.87 -16.98 29.04
CA LEU A 269 -10.04 -18.20 29.85
C LEU A 269 -8.97 -18.27 30.95
N THR A 270 -9.36 -18.75 32.12
CA THR A 270 -8.39 -19.17 33.13
C THR A 270 -7.68 -20.46 32.70
N ALA A 271 -6.54 -20.80 33.32
CA ALA A 271 -5.85 -22.05 33.08
C ALA A 271 -6.66 -23.32 33.46
N SER A 272 -7.82 -23.16 34.13
CA SER A 272 -8.79 -24.23 34.47
C SER A 272 -9.94 -24.34 33.46
N GLY A 273 -10.04 -23.45 32.45
CA GLY A 273 -11.07 -23.47 31.40
C GLY A 273 -12.31 -22.66 31.74
N LEU A 274 -12.31 -21.88 32.82
CA LEU A 274 -13.43 -20.98 33.09
C LEU A 274 -13.31 -19.73 32.22
N THR A 275 -14.39 -19.36 31.52
CA THR A 275 -14.49 -18.08 30.84
C THR A 275 -14.59 -16.97 31.88
N GLU A 276 -13.58 -16.13 31.91
CA GLU A 276 -13.56 -14.97 32.81
C GLU A 276 -14.20 -13.77 32.13
N ARG A 277 -13.88 -13.57 30.84
CA ARG A 277 -14.31 -12.40 30.11
C ARG A 277 -14.43 -12.69 28.61
N VAL A 278 -15.37 -12.03 27.94
CA VAL A 278 -15.49 -12.01 26.49
C VAL A 278 -15.51 -10.55 26.04
N LEU A 279 -14.55 -10.18 25.20
CA LEU A 279 -14.50 -8.90 24.55
C LEU A 279 -15.20 -9.04 23.21
N GLN A 280 -16.30 -8.34 23.04
CA GLN A 280 -17.05 -8.32 21.79
C GLN A 280 -17.79 -6.98 21.68
N GLN A 281 -17.53 -6.23 20.64
CA GLN A 281 -18.22 -4.97 20.37
C GLN A 281 -18.32 -4.81 18.86
N THR A 282 -19.55 -4.68 18.36
CA THR A 282 -19.83 -4.44 16.94
C THR A 282 -19.14 -3.16 16.46
N GLY A 283 -18.46 -3.23 15.33
CA GLY A 283 -17.71 -2.11 14.74
C GLY A 283 -16.34 -1.86 15.39
N VAL A 284 -15.94 -2.63 16.41
CA VAL A 284 -14.65 -2.51 17.08
C VAL A 284 -13.79 -3.75 16.87
N LEU A 285 -14.35 -4.96 16.96
CA LEU A 285 -13.66 -6.20 16.66
C LEU A 285 -14.33 -6.90 15.48
N HIS A 286 -13.55 -7.15 14.45
CA HIS A 286 -13.97 -7.86 13.25
C HIS A 286 -13.20 -9.16 13.04
N SER A 287 -11.88 -9.08 13.05
CA SER A 287 -11.00 -10.22 12.87
C SER A 287 -9.75 -10.06 13.74
N PRO A 288 -9.89 -10.31 15.07
CA PRO A 288 -8.78 -10.21 16.00
C PRO A 288 -7.72 -11.28 15.68
N ARG A 289 -6.46 -10.85 15.56
CA ARG A 289 -5.32 -11.68 15.17
C ARG A 289 -4.48 -12.10 16.36
N GLN A 290 -4.31 -11.22 17.33
CA GLN A 290 -3.59 -11.51 18.56
C GLN A 290 -4.06 -10.59 19.69
N ALA A 291 -4.03 -11.07 20.92
CA ALA A 291 -4.38 -10.30 22.08
C ALA A 291 -3.40 -10.56 23.22
N LEU A 292 -3.23 -9.59 24.12
CA LEU A 292 -2.46 -9.75 25.36
C LEU A 292 -3.09 -8.97 26.52
N LEU A 293 -2.76 -9.32 27.73
CA LEU A 293 -3.11 -8.58 28.93
C LEU A 293 -1.91 -7.76 29.42
N LEU A 294 -2.17 -6.54 29.84
CA LEU A 294 -1.20 -5.68 30.51
C LEU A 294 -1.85 -5.07 31.74
N GLN A 295 -1.45 -5.54 32.92
CA GLN A 295 -2.04 -5.15 34.21
C GLN A 295 -3.57 -5.37 34.23
N GLY A 296 -4.00 -6.52 33.69
CA GLY A 296 -5.39 -6.92 33.59
C GLY A 296 -6.18 -6.22 32.45
N ALA A 297 -5.60 -5.24 31.75
CA ALA A 297 -6.22 -4.54 30.62
C ALA A 297 -5.88 -5.28 29.30
N PRO A 298 -6.91 -5.71 28.53
CA PRO A 298 -6.67 -6.36 27.23
C PRO A 298 -6.25 -5.35 26.15
N TRP A 299 -5.30 -5.79 25.33
CA TRP A 299 -4.91 -5.13 24.09
C TRP A 299 -5.09 -6.12 22.94
N VAL A 300 -5.73 -5.69 21.87
CA VAL A 300 -6.12 -6.55 20.75
C VAL A 300 -5.63 -5.96 19.44
N ALA A 301 -4.89 -6.74 18.66
CA ALA A 301 -4.55 -6.48 17.28
C ALA A 301 -5.64 -7.09 16.38
N ASP A 302 -6.35 -6.26 15.63
CA ASP A 302 -7.42 -6.66 14.72
C ASP A 302 -7.05 -6.28 13.27
N SER A 303 -7.28 -7.18 12.33
CA SER A 303 -6.83 -6.98 10.95
C SER A 303 -7.68 -5.98 10.14
N LEU A 304 -8.75 -5.43 10.73
CA LEU A 304 -9.57 -4.41 10.10
C LEU A 304 -9.59 -3.10 10.90
N THR A 305 -9.59 -3.19 12.22
CA THR A 305 -9.73 -2.02 13.11
C THR A 305 -8.45 -1.66 13.85
N GLY A 306 -7.34 -2.35 13.57
CA GLY A 306 -6.01 -2.01 14.10
C GLY A 306 -5.82 -2.41 15.55
N LEU A 307 -5.09 -1.60 16.32
CA LEU A 307 -4.80 -1.86 17.73
C LEU A 307 -5.85 -1.18 18.63
N THR A 308 -6.45 -1.95 19.52
CA THR A 308 -7.41 -1.45 20.51
C THR A 308 -6.98 -1.82 21.94
N ALA A 309 -7.07 -0.85 22.86
CA ALA A 309 -6.95 -1.08 24.30
C ALA A 309 -8.36 -1.18 24.91
N TRP A 310 -8.53 -2.13 25.81
CA TRP A 310 -9.80 -2.33 26.51
C TRP A 310 -9.64 -2.03 27.99
N GLY A 311 -10.65 -1.40 28.58
CA GLY A 311 -10.67 -1.26 30.04
C GLY A 311 -10.63 -2.61 30.75
N THR A 312 -10.15 -2.65 31.99
CA THR A 312 -10.06 -3.89 32.80
C THR A 312 -11.39 -4.62 32.93
N SER A 313 -12.53 -3.91 32.82
CA SER A 313 -13.87 -4.52 32.80
C SER A 313 -14.24 -5.15 31.44
N GLY A 314 -13.53 -4.82 30.36
CA GLY A 314 -13.87 -5.21 28.99
C GLY A 314 -15.05 -4.45 28.37
N ALA A 315 -15.53 -3.38 29.02
CA ALA A 315 -16.74 -2.66 28.59
C ALA A 315 -16.48 -1.49 27.63
N SER A 316 -15.25 -1.01 27.54
CA SER A 316 -14.86 0.11 26.66
C SER A 316 -13.58 -0.21 25.90
N ALA A 317 -13.57 0.15 24.63
CA ALA A 317 -12.40 0.02 23.77
C ALA A 317 -11.94 1.41 23.31
N GLU A 318 -10.64 1.62 23.27
CA GLU A 318 -9.98 2.83 22.75
C GLU A 318 -9.03 2.45 21.63
N PRO A 319 -9.16 3.03 20.43
CA PRO A 319 -8.27 2.72 19.32
C PRO A 319 -6.92 3.47 19.45
N TYR A 320 -5.84 2.78 19.15
CA TYR A 320 -4.48 3.32 19.03
C TYR A 320 -3.96 3.05 17.63
N ILE A 321 -4.32 3.92 16.68
CA ILE A 321 -3.98 3.76 15.27
C ILE A 321 -3.35 5.05 14.76
N PRO A 322 -2.14 5.01 14.17
CA PRO A 322 -1.58 6.18 13.48
C PRO A 322 -2.52 6.66 12.36
N ASN A 323 -2.67 7.97 12.21
CA ASN A 323 -3.42 8.53 11.08
C ASN A 323 -2.78 8.10 9.75
N SER A 324 -3.53 7.46 8.86
CA SER A 324 -3.00 6.80 7.67
C SER A 324 -4.10 6.57 6.61
N PRO A 325 -3.73 6.25 5.35
CA PRO A 325 -4.68 5.66 4.42
C PRO A 325 -5.22 4.35 4.99
N PHE A 326 -6.43 3.96 4.58
CA PHE A 326 -7.09 2.76 5.08
C PHE A 326 -6.41 1.49 4.57
N GLY A 327 -6.06 1.44 3.30
CA GLY A 327 -5.39 0.31 2.66
C GLY A 327 -4.23 0.75 1.76
N LEU A 328 -3.75 -0.16 0.93
CA LEU A 328 -2.73 0.15 -0.07
C LEU A 328 -3.32 1.09 -1.13
N ALA A 329 -2.52 2.05 -1.54
CA ALA A 329 -2.85 3.03 -2.56
C ALA A 329 -2.11 2.66 -3.85
N THR A 330 -2.82 2.03 -4.79
CA THR A 330 -2.22 1.53 -6.05
C THR A 330 -2.89 2.08 -7.31
N GLY A 331 -4.03 2.75 -7.19
CA GLY A 331 -4.77 3.38 -8.29
C GLY A 331 -4.25 4.76 -8.67
N ALA A 332 -5.04 5.49 -9.42
CA ALA A 332 -4.69 6.83 -9.86
C ALA A 332 -4.58 7.83 -8.70
N MET A 333 -3.76 8.83 -8.89
CA MET A 333 -3.55 9.92 -7.95
C MET A 333 -3.75 11.26 -8.64
N THR A 334 -4.29 12.23 -7.89
CA THR A 334 -4.40 13.61 -8.35
C THR A 334 -4.07 14.57 -7.21
N ILE A 335 -3.40 15.67 -7.52
CA ILE A 335 -3.04 16.70 -6.54
C ILE A 335 -3.69 18.00 -6.96
N HIS A 336 -4.43 18.61 -6.04
CA HIS A 336 -5.07 19.89 -6.23
C HIS A 336 -4.46 20.93 -5.27
N ARG A 337 -4.12 22.10 -5.81
CA ARG A 337 -3.72 23.23 -4.98
C ARG A 337 -4.98 23.88 -4.38
N ASP A 338 -4.97 24.10 -3.08
CA ASP A 338 -5.92 25.01 -2.47
C ASP A 338 -5.62 26.46 -2.94
N PRO A 339 -6.52 27.11 -3.69
CA PRO A 339 -6.29 28.47 -4.18
C PRO A 339 -6.07 29.50 -3.07
N ALA A 340 -6.58 29.22 -1.85
CA ALA A 340 -6.42 30.07 -0.69
C ALA A 340 -5.08 29.84 0.04
N ALA A 341 -4.37 28.76 -0.27
CA ALA A 341 -3.11 28.44 0.39
C ALA A 341 -1.96 29.30 -0.13
N GLY A 342 -1.07 29.69 0.78
CA GLY A 342 0.15 30.44 0.45
C GLY A 342 1.13 29.65 -0.42
N PRO A 343 2.15 30.31 -0.99
CA PRO A 343 3.21 29.63 -1.74
C PRO A 343 3.93 28.60 -0.88
N GLY A 344 4.22 27.42 -1.47
CA GLY A 344 4.94 26.33 -0.79
C GLY A 344 4.10 25.50 0.18
N THR A 345 2.80 25.79 0.32
CA THR A 345 1.87 24.93 1.04
C THR A 345 1.63 23.66 0.21
N PRO A 346 1.71 22.45 0.81
CA PRO A 346 1.39 21.22 0.12
C PRO A 346 0.00 21.23 -0.50
N GLY A 347 -0.12 20.68 -1.70
CA GLY A 347 -1.42 20.44 -2.33
C GLY A 347 -2.21 19.37 -1.59
N ILE A 348 -3.51 19.30 -1.88
CA ILE A 348 -4.39 18.23 -1.43
C ILE A 348 -4.19 17.05 -2.38
N LEU A 349 -3.62 15.96 -1.87
CA LEU A 349 -3.48 14.70 -2.61
C LEU A 349 -4.74 13.86 -2.41
N TRP A 350 -5.30 13.37 -3.51
CA TRP A 350 -6.28 12.31 -3.51
C TRP A 350 -5.72 11.06 -4.20
N VAL A 351 -6.06 9.91 -3.66
CA VAL A 351 -5.58 8.61 -4.11
C VAL A 351 -6.74 7.65 -4.21
N ALA A 352 -6.86 6.96 -5.33
CA ALA A 352 -7.72 5.81 -5.49
C ALA A 352 -7.03 4.56 -4.93
N SER A 353 -7.78 3.69 -4.26
CA SER A 353 -7.21 2.46 -3.68
C SER A 353 -6.66 1.48 -4.73
N GLY A 354 -7.17 1.56 -5.96
CA GLY A 354 -6.88 0.64 -7.06
C GLY A 354 -7.99 -0.38 -7.24
N GLY A 355 -8.42 -0.56 -8.48
CA GLY A 355 -9.60 -1.36 -8.80
C GLY A 355 -9.34 -2.55 -9.72
N VAL A 356 -8.15 -2.66 -10.32
CA VAL A 356 -7.85 -3.70 -11.31
C VAL A 356 -6.46 -4.32 -11.11
N ASP A 357 -6.34 -5.58 -11.50
CA ASP A 357 -5.05 -6.27 -11.61
C ASP A 357 -4.33 -5.91 -12.95
N SER A 358 -3.16 -6.50 -13.17
CA SER A 358 -2.38 -6.30 -14.40
C SER A 358 -3.09 -6.78 -15.69
N ASN A 359 -4.15 -7.55 -15.57
CA ASN A 359 -4.98 -8.05 -16.67
C ASN A 359 -6.28 -7.25 -16.82
N TRP A 360 -6.45 -6.17 -16.06
CA TRP A 360 -7.70 -5.40 -16.01
C TRP A 360 -8.90 -6.23 -15.53
N THR A 361 -8.66 -7.12 -14.56
CA THR A 361 -9.70 -7.87 -13.84
C THR A 361 -10.04 -7.09 -12.56
N PRO A 362 -11.33 -6.88 -12.25
CA PRO A 362 -11.74 -6.24 -11.01
C PRO A 362 -11.19 -6.94 -9.77
N LEU A 363 -10.72 -6.17 -8.78
CA LEU A 363 -10.13 -6.67 -7.53
C LEU A 363 -11.17 -6.86 -6.42
N ASN A 364 -12.35 -6.28 -6.56
CA ASN A 364 -13.36 -6.17 -5.50
C ASN A 364 -12.79 -5.45 -4.27
N ASN A 365 -12.07 -4.36 -4.49
CA ASN A 365 -11.38 -3.59 -3.47
C ASN A 365 -12.31 -2.53 -2.87
N HIS A 366 -12.69 -2.71 -1.62
CA HIS A 366 -13.59 -1.81 -0.86
C HIS A 366 -12.85 -0.73 -0.05
N ASP A 367 -11.54 -0.59 -0.15
CA ASP A 367 -10.75 0.37 0.61
C ASP A 367 -11.08 1.84 0.28
N GLY A 368 -11.63 2.11 -0.91
CA GLY A 368 -12.23 3.40 -1.29
C GLY A 368 -11.23 4.42 -1.81
N LEU A 369 -11.35 5.65 -1.31
CA LEU A 369 -10.52 6.81 -1.68
C LEU A 369 -9.83 7.38 -0.45
N TYR A 370 -8.64 7.95 -0.62
CA TYR A 370 -7.88 8.57 0.46
C TYR A 370 -7.53 10.01 0.11
N ARG A 371 -7.64 10.91 1.08
CA ARG A 371 -7.27 12.32 0.96
C ARG A 371 -6.18 12.66 1.97
N LEU A 372 -5.07 13.21 1.50
CA LEU A 372 -4.02 13.80 2.34
C LEU A 372 -4.04 15.32 2.20
N ASN A 373 -4.15 16.01 3.33
CA ASN A 373 -4.00 17.46 3.44
C ASN A 373 -3.12 17.82 4.64
N ALA A 374 -3.12 19.09 5.05
CA ALA A 374 -2.35 19.56 6.21
C ALA A 374 -2.76 18.90 7.54
N ASP A 375 -4.02 18.46 7.65
CA ASP A 375 -4.57 17.82 8.86
C ASP A 375 -4.25 16.30 8.91
N GLY A 376 -3.71 15.73 7.82
CA GLY A 376 -3.41 14.31 7.67
C GLY A 376 -4.33 13.59 6.71
N TRP A 377 -4.42 12.26 6.88
CA TRP A 377 -5.22 11.37 6.04
C TRP A 377 -6.68 11.36 6.46
N THR A 378 -7.57 11.40 5.47
CA THR A 378 -9.01 11.14 5.60
C THR A 378 -9.40 10.04 4.63
N ASN A 379 -10.16 9.05 5.11
CA ASN A 379 -10.59 7.89 4.34
C ASN A 379 -12.07 8.00 3.94
N TYR A 380 -12.38 7.64 2.69
CA TYR A 380 -13.72 7.66 2.10
C TYR A 380 -14.06 6.27 1.57
N ASN A 381 -14.66 5.44 2.41
CA ASN A 381 -15.08 4.07 2.10
C ASN A 381 -16.36 3.72 2.86
N GLY A 382 -16.85 2.50 2.72
CA GLY A 382 -18.06 2.04 3.39
C GLY A 382 -17.98 2.05 4.92
N TYR A 383 -16.79 1.94 5.51
CA TYR A 383 -16.62 2.00 6.98
C TYR A 383 -16.73 3.41 7.53
N THR A 384 -16.37 4.40 6.73
CA THR A 384 -16.41 5.83 7.14
C THR A 384 -17.66 6.56 6.65
N HIS A 385 -18.24 6.11 5.52
CA HIS A 385 -19.40 6.71 4.86
C HIS A 385 -20.32 5.61 4.33
N ALA A 386 -21.45 5.40 4.95
CA ALA A 386 -22.39 4.32 4.61
C ALA A 386 -22.88 4.38 3.15
N GLU A 387 -22.92 5.57 2.56
CA GLU A 387 -23.27 5.81 1.16
C GLU A 387 -22.30 5.14 0.17
N LEU A 388 -21.08 4.83 0.62
CA LEU A 388 -20.03 4.19 -0.18
C LEU A 388 -19.95 2.67 -0.01
N ASN A 389 -20.79 2.04 0.80
CA ASN A 389 -20.75 0.60 1.09
C ASN A 389 -20.72 -0.30 -0.14
N ASN A 390 -21.40 0.10 -1.21
CA ASN A 390 -21.51 -0.69 -2.44
C ASN A 390 -20.71 -0.10 -3.60
N ILE A 391 -19.78 0.81 -3.33
CA ILE A 391 -18.93 1.41 -4.36
C ILE A 391 -17.47 1.01 -4.08
N PHE A 392 -16.91 0.24 -4.99
CA PHE A 392 -15.58 -0.36 -4.85
C PHE A 392 -14.79 -0.25 -6.15
N ASP A 393 -13.54 -0.73 -6.15
CA ASP A 393 -12.64 -0.74 -7.31
C ASP A 393 -12.44 0.66 -7.93
N PHE A 394 -12.10 1.65 -7.11
CA PHE A 394 -11.74 2.97 -7.61
C PHE A 394 -10.36 2.93 -8.28
N ASP A 395 -10.30 3.29 -9.58
CA ASP A 395 -9.08 3.23 -10.39
C ASP A 395 -8.73 4.54 -11.09
N ALA A 396 -9.72 5.39 -11.39
CA ALA A 396 -9.55 6.68 -12.03
C ALA A 396 -9.97 7.83 -11.11
N ILE A 397 -9.27 8.97 -11.15
CA ILE A 397 -9.57 10.12 -10.31
C ILE A 397 -9.12 11.42 -10.99
N ALA A 398 -9.95 12.46 -10.91
CA ALA A 398 -9.62 13.79 -11.41
C ALA A 398 -10.41 14.90 -10.71
N TRP A 399 -9.86 16.11 -10.70
CA TRP A 399 -10.50 17.33 -10.23
C TRP A 399 -11.12 18.11 -11.39
N ASP A 400 -12.33 18.66 -11.16
CA ASP A 400 -12.85 19.75 -11.99
C ASP A 400 -12.10 21.04 -11.61
N PRO A 401 -11.36 21.67 -12.52
CA PRO A 401 -10.52 22.84 -12.18
C PRO A 401 -11.31 24.09 -11.80
N ARG A 402 -12.64 24.10 -11.98
CA ARG A 402 -13.48 25.28 -11.75
C ARG A 402 -14.12 25.32 -10.37
N ASP A 403 -14.54 24.18 -9.84
CA ASP A 403 -15.36 24.10 -8.61
C ASP A 403 -14.78 23.19 -7.54
N THR A 404 -13.58 22.67 -7.74
CA THR A 404 -12.91 21.74 -6.83
C THR A 404 -13.68 20.44 -6.54
N THR A 405 -14.63 20.10 -7.40
CA THR A 405 -15.33 18.82 -7.34
C THR A 405 -14.40 17.69 -7.73
N LEU A 406 -14.34 16.64 -6.91
CA LEU A 406 -13.62 15.42 -7.23
C LEU A 406 -14.51 14.45 -8.00
N TRP A 407 -13.94 13.84 -9.03
CA TRP A 407 -14.56 12.79 -9.81
C TRP A 407 -13.72 11.52 -9.72
N ALA A 408 -14.34 10.43 -9.33
CA ALA A 408 -13.68 9.14 -9.13
C ALA A 408 -14.40 8.04 -9.91
N GLY A 409 -13.68 7.33 -10.75
CA GLY A 409 -14.17 6.21 -11.55
C GLY A 409 -13.99 4.90 -10.82
N SER A 410 -15.11 4.17 -10.64
CA SER A 410 -15.11 2.79 -10.20
C SER A 410 -15.04 1.86 -11.41
N PHE A 411 -14.38 0.72 -11.25
CA PHE A 411 -14.31 -0.32 -12.30
C PHE A 411 -15.44 -1.37 -12.16
N GLY A 412 -16.56 -0.98 -11.57
CA GLY A 412 -17.75 -1.82 -11.39
C GLY A 412 -19.02 -1.02 -11.21
N GLU A 413 -18.97 0.07 -10.41
CA GLU A 413 -20.16 0.78 -9.92
C GLU A 413 -20.38 2.15 -10.58
N GLY A 414 -19.51 2.56 -11.52
CA GLY A 414 -19.68 3.79 -12.31
C GLY A 414 -18.82 4.95 -11.86
N LEU A 415 -19.37 6.16 -11.87
CA LEU A 415 -18.67 7.41 -11.62
C LEU A 415 -19.21 8.09 -10.36
N LEU A 416 -18.35 8.28 -9.38
CA LEU A 416 -18.65 9.00 -8.16
C LEU A 416 -18.20 10.46 -8.29
N GLN A 417 -19.09 11.39 -7.96
CA GLN A 417 -18.80 12.80 -7.78
C GLN A 417 -18.81 13.14 -6.29
N ILE A 418 -17.76 13.81 -5.81
CA ILE A 418 -17.66 14.32 -4.44
C ILE A 418 -17.56 15.84 -4.53
N SER A 419 -18.60 16.53 -4.09
CA SER A 419 -18.62 18.00 -4.08
C SER A 419 -17.79 18.57 -2.93
N SER A 420 -17.47 19.86 -3.00
CA SER A 420 -16.69 20.57 -1.96
C SER A 420 -17.32 20.53 -0.57
N ASP A 421 -18.64 20.36 -0.48
CA ASP A 421 -19.41 20.18 0.76
C ASP A 421 -19.57 18.69 1.15
N ALA A 422 -18.74 17.81 0.60
CA ALA A 422 -18.67 16.37 0.86
C ALA A 422 -19.97 15.59 0.55
N ARG A 423 -20.79 16.05 -0.41
CA ARG A 423 -21.93 15.29 -0.92
C ARG A 423 -21.48 14.32 -2.01
N PHE A 424 -22.02 13.10 -1.96
CA PHE A 424 -21.77 12.05 -2.92
C PHE A 424 -22.90 11.96 -3.95
N THR A 425 -22.53 11.89 -5.23
CA THR A 425 -23.47 11.62 -6.34
C THR A 425 -22.89 10.52 -7.21
N LEU A 426 -23.61 9.40 -7.36
CA LEU A 426 -23.22 8.27 -8.19
C LEU A 426 -23.91 8.31 -9.54
N TYR A 427 -23.14 8.24 -10.62
CA TYR A 427 -23.60 8.10 -11.99
C TYR A 427 -23.37 6.65 -12.45
N ALA A 428 -24.46 5.89 -12.53
CA ALA A 428 -24.49 4.49 -12.95
C ALA A 428 -25.77 4.22 -13.78
N SER A 429 -26.60 3.29 -13.41
CA SER A 429 -27.86 2.99 -14.11
C SER A 429 -28.76 4.25 -14.24
N GLY A 430 -29.26 4.47 -15.46
CA GLY A 430 -30.07 5.67 -15.76
C GLY A 430 -29.27 6.96 -15.98
N SER A 431 -27.95 6.90 -15.89
CA SER A 431 -27.03 7.99 -16.19
C SER A 431 -26.42 7.85 -17.60
N PRO A 432 -25.63 8.81 -18.08
CA PRO A 432 -24.88 8.69 -19.33
C PRO A 432 -23.80 7.60 -19.33
N ILE A 433 -23.39 7.10 -18.18
CA ILE A 433 -22.45 5.96 -18.08
C ILE A 433 -23.18 4.70 -18.52
N ALA A 434 -22.73 4.09 -19.60
CA ALA A 434 -23.33 2.86 -20.12
C ALA A 434 -22.74 1.61 -19.44
N PRO A 435 -23.53 0.53 -19.30
CA PRO A 435 -23.00 -0.71 -18.78
C PRO A 435 -22.01 -1.37 -19.74
N SER A 436 -21.15 -2.21 -19.21
CA SER A 436 -20.19 -2.98 -19.99
C SER A 436 -20.90 -4.06 -20.83
N LEU A 437 -20.44 -4.30 -22.05
CA LEU A 437 -21.05 -5.30 -22.96
C LEU A 437 -20.86 -6.74 -22.48
N ASP A 438 -19.79 -7.02 -21.75
CA ASP A 438 -19.50 -8.34 -21.20
C ASP A 438 -20.28 -8.63 -19.91
N ASN A 439 -20.65 -7.58 -19.17
CA ASN A 439 -21.49 -7.69 -17.97
C ASN A 439 -22.40 -6.47 -17.83
N PRO A 440 -23.69 -6.58 -18.21
CA PRO A 440 -24.62 -5.45 -18.23
C PRO A 440 -25.02 -4.89 -16.86
N THR A 441 -24.53 -5.48 -15.77
CA THR A 441 -24.72 -4.96 -14.41
C THR A 441 -23.57 -4.12 -13.91
N THR A 442 -22.44 -4.04 -14.64
CA THR A 442 -21.25 -3.28 -14.25
C THR A 442 -21.07 -2.03 -15.11
N TYR A 443 -20.66 -0.95 -14.44
CA TYR A 443 -20.40 0.36 -15.02
C TYR A 443 -18.94 0.72 -14.77
N ARG A 444 -18.08 0.71 -15.79
CA ARG A 444 -16.63 0.79 -15.63
C ARG A 444 -16.08 2.08 -16.18
N VAL A 445 -15.53 2.92 -15.32
CA VAL A 445 -14.86 4.17 -15.70
C VAL A 445 -13.35 3.99 -15.55
N GLY A 446 -12.62 3.96 -16.68
CA GLY A 446 -11.19 3.66 -16.72
C GLY A 446 -10.26 4.89 -16.76
N GLY A 447 -10.80 6.08 -17.02
CA GLY A 447 -10.01 7.32 -17.05
C GLY A 447 -10.88 8.56 -17.02
N ILE A 448 -10.35 9.64 -16.45
CA ILE A 448 -11.02 10.95 -16.33
C ILE A 448 -9.99 12.04 -16.54
N ALA A 449 -10.30 13.05 -17.36
CA ALA A 449 -9.52 14.27 -17.48
C ALA A 449 -10.43 15.48 -17.71
N PHE A 450 -10.05 16.63 -17.16
CA PHE A 450 -10.75 17.90 -17.40
C PHE A 450 -9.91 18.83 -18.24
N ASP A 451 -10.54 19.52 -19.19
CA ASP A 451 -9.91 20.63 -19.88
C ASP A 451 -9.98 21.91 -19.03
N LYS A 452 -9.31 22.99 -19.50
CA LYS A 452 -9.28 24.28 -18.79
C LYS A 452 -10.66 24.95 -18.72
N ASP A 453 -11.58 24.57 -19.62
CA ASP A 453 -12.94 25.10 -19.67
C ASP A 453 -13.89 24.31 -18.74
N GLY A 454 -13.38 23.27 -18.06
CA GLY A 454 -14.11 22.40 -17.15
C GLY A 454 -14.99 21.36 -17.85
N ASN A 455 -14.68 21.04 -19.11
CA ASN A 455 -15.29 19.89 -19.75
C ASN A 455 -14.55 18.63 -19.33
N GLY A 456 -15.30 17.66 -18.81
CA GLY A 456 -14.77 16.36 -18.37
C GLY A 456 -14.85 15.34 -19.49
N TRP A 457 -13.71 14.76 -19.84
CA TRP A 457 -13.60 13.65 -20.77
C TRP A 457 -13.37 12.36 -19.98
N LEU A 458 -14.15 11.33 -20.27
CA LEU A 458 -14.12 10.07 -19.52
C LEU A 458 -14.09 8.88 -20.46
N THR A 459 -13.44 7.82 -20.05
CA THR A 459 -13.49 6.54 -20.75
C THR A 459 -14.44 5.58 -20.04
N ASN A 460 -15.34 4.96 -20.80
CA ASN A 460 -16.31 3.97 -20.35
C ASN A 460 -15.85 2.58 -20.84
N TYR A 461 -15.07 1.88 -20.01
CA TYR A 461 -14.44 0.62 -20.35
C TYR A 461 -15.48 -0.48 -20.62
N GLY A 462 -15.33 -1.17 -21.72
CA GLY A 462 -16.19 -2.27 -22.12
C GLY A 462 -17.56 -1.86 -22.68
N ALA A 463 -17.90 -0.57 -22.74
CA ALA A 463 -19.17 -0.09 -23.25
C ALA A 463 -19.16 0.03 -24.78
N ALA A 464 -20.34 0.14 -25.40
CA ALA A 464 -20.48 0.35 -26.85
C ALA A 464 -20.07 1.78 -27.30
N ARG A 465 -20.07 2.71 -26.37
CA ARG A 465 -19.61 4.11 -26.56
C ARG A 465 -18.57 4.39 -25.50
N GLU A 466 -17.33 4.32 -25.91
CA GLU A 466 -16.19 4.24 -25.01
C GLU A 466 -15.70 5.61 -24.51
N LEU A 467 -16.00 6.69 -25.23
CA LEU A 467 -15.61 8.05 -24.85
C LEU A 467 -16.85 8.87 -24.48
N LEU A 468 -16.81 9.49 -23.33
CA LEU A 468 -17.86 10.37 -22.82
C LEU A 468 -17.31 11.78 -22.67
N LEU A 469 -18.16 12.76 -22.94
CA LEU A 469 -17.94 14.17 -22.66
C LEU A 469 -19.02 14.69 -21.73
N ARG A 470 -18.65 15.23 -20.60
CA ARG A 470 -19.48 16.07 -19.74
C ARG A 470 -19.07 17.52 -19.98
N GLN A 471 -19.91 18.30 -20.65
CA GLN A 471 -19.62 19.71 -20.83
C GLN A 471 -19.77 20.48 -19.50
N SER A 472 -19.08 21.58 -19.40
CA SER A 472 -19.07 22.44 -18.21
C SER A 472 -20.47 22.93 -17.81
N GLY A 473 -21.42 23.00 -18.73
CA GLY A 473 -22.85 23.29 -18.47
C GLY A 473 -23.66 22.09 -17.98
N GLY A 474 -23.04 20.90 -17.78
CA GLY A 474 -23.71 19.69 -17.28
C GLY A 474 -24.33 18.79 -18.34
N SER A 475 -24.30 19.16 -19.64
CA SER A 475 -24.75 18.28 -20.71
C SER A 475 -23.76 17.18 -21.01
N TRP A 476 -24.27 16.02 -21.47
CA TRP A 476 -23.45 14.85 -21.77
C TRP A 476 -23.55 14.45 -23.25
N SER A 477 -22.43 14.01 -23.79
CA SER A 477 -22.31 13.38 -25.10
C SER A 477 -21.49 12.10 -25.01
N SER A 478 -21.70 11.16 -25.93
CA SER A 478 -20.96 9.91 -25.97
C SER A 478 -20.56 9.55 -27.39
N PHE A 479 -19.36 8.99 -27.54
CA PHE A 479 -18.74 8.70 -28.84
C PHE A 479 -18.26 7.24 -28.86
N SER A 480 -18.40 6.61 -30.04
CA SER A 480 -17.83 5.29 -30.31
C SER A 480 -16.52 5.44 -31.05
N ILE A 481 -15.51 4.67 -30.69
CA ILE A 481 -14.25 4.58 -31.39
C ILE A 481 -14.49 3.88 -32.73
N PRO A 482 -14.21 4.53 -33.90
CA PRO A 482 -14.59 4.00 -35.21
C PRO A 482 -13.62 2.93 -35.74
N PHE A 483 -12.79 2.34 -34.91
CA PHE A 483 -11.81 1.32 -35.26
C PHE A 483 -12.14 0.01 -34.56
N ALA A 484 -11.89 -1.11 -35.25
CA ALA A 484 -12.02 -2.43 -34.61
C ALA A 484 -10.95 -2.58 -33.51
N HIS A 485 -11.38 -2.89 -32.30
CA HIS A 485 -10.54 -3.09 -31.14
C HIS A 485 -11.12 -4.11 -30.17
N THR A 486 -10.27 -4.76 -29.39
CA THR A 486 -10.64 -5.88 -28.54
C THR A 486 -11.23 -5.41 -27.20
N GLY A 487 -12.43 -5.90 -26.89
CA GLY A 487 -13.04 -5.79 -25.55
C GLY A 487 -13.44 -4.37 -25.15
N ASN A 488 -13.49 -3.42 -26.11
CA ASN A 488 -13.75 -2.00 -25.85
C ASN A 488 -12.90 -1.46 -24.66
N ALA A 489 -11.66 -1.98 -24.60
CA ALA A 489 -10.74 -1.72 -23.49
C ALA A 489 -10.09 -0.37 -23.65
N VAL A 490 -10.56 0.61 -22.88
CA VAL A 490 -10.08 1.99 -22.81
C VAL A 490 -9.76 2.36 -21.36
N SER A 491 -8.68 3.10 -21.16
CA SER A 491 -8.25 3.50 -19.83
C SER A 491 -7.97 5.00 -19.74
N GLN A 492 -6.78 5.38 -19.36
CA GLN A 492 -6.42 6.78 -19.18
C GLN A 492 -6.79 7.65 -20.40
N VAL A 493 -7.32 8.83 -20.12
CA VAL A 493 -7.59 9.89 -21.10
C VAL A 493 -6.69 11.09 -20.79
N LEU A 494 -6.17 11.74 -21.85
CA LEU A 494 -5.32 12.93 -21.75
C LEU A 494 -5.75 13.95 -22.81
N ILE A 495 -5.74 15.23 -22.45
CA ILE A 495 -6.09 16.34 -23.35
C ILE A 495 -4.82 17.13 -23.66
N ASP A 496 -4.51 17.31 -24.95
CA ASP A 496 -3.36 18.08 -25.39
C ASP A 496 -3.65 19.58 -25.57
N ASP A 497 -2.64 20.34 -25.98
CA ASP A 497 -2.75 21.79 -26.17
C ASP A 497 -3.60 22.19 -27.41
N GLN A 498 -3.85 21.26 -28.33
CA GLN A 498 -4.75 21.39 -29.46
C GLN A 498 -6.19 20.98 -29.11
N LYS A 499 -6.48 20.66 -27.83
CA LYS A 499 -7.75 20.12 -27.34
C LYS A 499 -8.09 18.74 -27.92
N GLN A 500 -7.10 18.00 -28.42
CA GLN A 500 -7.26 16.62 -28.86
C GLN A 500 -7.29 15.70 -27.64
N VAL A 501 -8.11 14.66 -27.71
CA VAL A 501 -8.33 13.70 -26.63
C VAL A 501 -7.61 12.41 -26.97
N TRP A 502 -6.58 12.08 -26.20
CA TRP A 502 -5.77 10.88 -26.33
C TRP A 502 -6.29 9.80 -25.38
N ILE A 503 -6.50 8.59 -25.86
CA ILE A 503 -7.12 7.50 -25.13
C ILE A 503 -6.19 6.29 -25.16
N ALA A 504 -5.72 5.86 -24.00
CA ALA A 504 -4.90 4.66 -23.87
C ALA A 504 -5.74 3.39 -23.90
N SER A 505 -5.19 2.31 -24.48
CA SER A 505 -5.81 0.99 -24.42
C SER A 505 -4.83 -0.06 -23.91
N PRO A 506 -5.09 -0.61 -22.72
CA PRO A 506 -4.15 -1.50 -22.04
C PRO A 506 -4.15 -2.95 -22.57
N LYS A 507 -5.20 -3.36 -23.30
CA LYS A 507 -5.36 -4.74 -23.83
C LYS A 507 -4.85 -4.92 -25.26
N GLY A 508 -3.84 -4.13 -25.66
CA GLY A 508 -3.17 -4.34 -26.95
C GLY A 508 -3.88 -3.70 -28.14
N ASN A 509 -4.61 -2.63 -27.90
CA ASN A 509 -5.23 -1.87 -29.00
C ASN A 509 -4.49 -0.56 -29.33
N GLY A 510 -3.38 -0.22 -28.66
CA GLY A 510 -2.63 1.02 -28.92
C GLY A 510 -3.25 2.26 -28.32
N VAL A 511 -3.26 3.38 -29.09
CA VAL A 511 -3.80 4.68 -28.66
C VAL A 511 -4.78 5.19 -29.69
N PHE A 512 -5.88 5.74 -29.23
CA PHE A 512 -6.82 6.49 -30.07
C PHE A 512 -6.68 7.99 -29.78
N CYS A 513 -6.69 8.81 -30.83
CA CYS A 513 -6.69 10.26 -30.70
C CYS A 513 -7.96 10.80 -31.38
N TYR A 514 -8.73 11.58 -30.63
CA TYR A 514 -9.97 12.20 -31.08
C TYR A 514 -9.81 13.73 -31.11
N ASN A 515 -10.20 14.34 -32.22
CA ASN A 515 -10.31 15.78 -32.34
C ASN A 515 -11.79 16.16 -32.49
N PRO A 516 -12.37 16.88 -31.52
CA PRO A 516 -13.79 17.28 -31.55
C PRO A 516 -14.10 18.41 -32.52
N GLY A 517 -13.15 18.79 -33.41
CA GLY A 517 -13.34 19.86 -34.36
C GLY A 517 -13.55 21.22 -33.73
N THR A 518 -14.38 22.03 -34.36
CA THR A 518 -14.63 23.44 -33.96
C THR A 518 -15.73 23.56 -32.88
N SER A 519 -16.57 22.54 -32.69
CA SER A 519 -17.72 22.59 -31.80
C SER A 519 -17.99 21.27 -31.10
N LEU A 520 -18.01 21.26 -29.78
CA LEU A 520 -18.39 20.11 -28.96
C LEU A 520 -19.85 19.64 -29.14
N ASN A 521 -20.67 20.44 -29.84
CA ASN A 521 -22.09 20.14 -30.07
C ASN A 521 -22.38 19.60 -31.48
N SER A 522 -21.35 19.45 -32.33
CA SER A 522 -21.50 19.00 -33.71
C SER A 522 -20.39 18.03 -34.05
N ALA A 523 -20.73 16.85 -34.50
CA ALA A 523 -19.77 15.84 -34.97
C ALA A 523 -19.39 15.98 -36.47
N ALA A 524 -19.75 17.10 -37.14
CA ALA A 524 -19.58 17.22 -38.57
C ALA A 524 -18.11 17.33 -39.01
N ASP A 525 -17.25 17.83 -38.15
CA ASP A 525 -15.81 18.02 -38.38
C ASP A 525 -14.93 17.17 -37.41
N ASP A 526 -15.56 16.22 -36.69
CA ASP A 526 -14.84 15.30 -35.82
C ASP A 526 -13.86 14.42 -36.58
N GLN A 527 -12.70 14.22 -36.02
CA GLN A 527 -11.66 13.40 -36.62
C GLN A 527 -11.12 12.37 -35.59
N TRP A 528 -10.78 11.18 -36.10
CA TRP A 528 -10.19 10.12 -35.33
C TRP A 528 -8.88 9.62 -35.92
N LYS A 529 -7.87 9.37 -35.11
CA LYS A 529 -6.61 8.74 -35.48
C LYS A 529 -6.33 7.56 -34.61
N TYR A 530 -5.81 6.49 -35.21
CA TYR A 530 -5.43 5.27 -34.52
C TYR A 530 -3.92 5.08 -34.57
N TYR A 531 -3.29 5.02 -33.41
CA TYR A 531 -1.86 4.77 -33.24
C TYR A 531 -1.61 3.29 -32.93
N ARG A 532 -0.81 2.65 -33.78
CA ARG A 532 -0.41 1.23 -33.68
C ARG A 532 1.09 1.09 -33.88
N THR A 533 1.61 -0.14 -33.87
CA THR A 533 2.98 -0.45 -34.29
C THR A 533 3.17 -0.26 -35.80
N GLY A 534 4.41 -0.02 -36.21
CA GLY A 534 4.80 0.15 -37.61
C GLY A 534 4.70 1.59 -38.14
N THR A 535 5.67 1.96 -38.96
CA THR A 535 5.78 3.28 -39.57
C THR A 535 4.56 3.60 -40.43
N GLY A 536 4.06 4.83 -40.34
CA GLY A 536 2.83 5.30 -41.00
C GLY A 536 1.55 4.89 -40.24
N ASN A 537 1.65 4.05 -39.22
CA ASN A 537 0.53 3.61 -38.40
C ASN A 537 0.61 4.14 -36.96
N GLY A 538 1.43 5.14 -36.69
CA GLY A 538 1.66 5.69 -35.36
C GLY A 538 2.97 5.24 -34.71
N HIS A 539 3.61 4.15 -35.18
CA HIS A 539 4.94 3.67 -34.81
C HIS A 539 5.17 3.47 -33.30
N LEU A 540 4.14 2.94 -32.59
CA LEU A 540 4.27 2.60 -31.18
C LEU A 540 5.25 1.43 -30.95
N PRO A 541 5.96 1.38 -29.82
CA PRO A 541 6.82 0.23 -29.48
C PRO A 541 6.04 -1.05 -29.16
N ASP A 542 4.85 -0.93 -28.55
CA ASP A 542 3.94 -2.04 -28.21
C ASP A 542 2.50 -1.54 -28.26
N LEU A 543 1.55 -2.45 -28.50
CA LEU A 543 0.12 -2.13 -28.54
C LEU A 543 -0.52 -2.07 -27.13
N ARG A 544 0.12 -2.62 -26.10
CA ARG A 544 -0.34 -2.49 -24.72
C ARG A 544 0.11 -1.14 -24.19
N VAL A 545 -0.81 -0.20 -24.07
CA VAL A 545 -0.53 1.16 -23.60
C VAL A 545 -1.09 1.32 -22.19
N TYR A 546 -0.21 1.64 -21.25
CA TYR A 546 -0.55 1.75 -19.83
C TYR A 546 -0.73 3.19 -19.38
N CYS A 547 0.04 4.14 -19.94
CA CYS A 547 -0.03 5.52 -19.50
C CYS A 547 0.26 6.52 -20.64
N LEU A 548 -0.26 7.72 -20.44
CA LEU A 548 -0.05 8.89 -21.28
C LEU A 548 0.40 10.06 -20.40
N ALA A 549 1.35 10.86 -20.87
CA ALA A 549 1.73 12.11 -20.22
C ALA A 549 2.03 13.18 -21.26
N LYS A 550 1.72 14.44 -20.95
CA LYS A 550 2.09 15.59 -21.77
C LYS A 550 3.19 16.35 -21.06
N ASP A 551 4.28 16.63 -21.74
CA ASP A 551 5.37 17.44 -21.21
C ASP A 551 5.14 18.95 -21.44
N LYS A 552 6.05 19.78 -20.94
CA LYS A 552 5.94 21.24 -21.01
C LYS A 552 6.17 21.78 -22.43
N SER A 553 6.74 20.98 -23.32
CA SER A 553 6.86 21.28 -24.76
C SER A 553 5.61 20.90 -25.56
N GLY A 554 4.60 20.29 -24.91
CA GLY A 554 3.37 19.79 -25.55
C GLY A 554 3.56 18.43 -26.23
N PHE A 555 4.66 17.73 -25.99
CA PHE A 555 4.90 16.40 -26.53
C PHE A 555 4.12 15.36 -25.73
N ILE A 556 3.62 14.33 -26.42
CA ILE A 556 2.84 13.26 -25.81
C ILE A 556 3.74 12.03 -25.61
N TRP A 557 3.97 11.69 -24.36
CA TRP A 557 4.70 10.51 -23.91
C TRP A 557 3.74 9.36 -23.74
N ILE A 558 4.02 8.23 -24.39
CA ILE A 558 3.17 7.04 -24.41
C ILE A 558 3.94 5.89 -23.78
N GLY A 559 3.57 5.50 -22.55
CA GLY A 559 4.17 4.35 -21.86
C GLY A 559 3.51 3.05 -22.30
N THR A 560 4.32 2.12 -22.78
CA THR A 560 3.85 0.85 -23.37
C THR A 560 4.40 -0.37 -22.65
N GLY A 561 3.95 -1.55 -23.05
CA GLY A 561 4.48 -2.82 -22.57
C GLY A 561 5.94 -3.09 -22.96
N ASN A 562 6.52 -2.27 -23.84
CA ASN A 562 7.90 -2.41 -24.33
C ASN A 562 8.55 -1.05 -24.60
N GLY A 563 8.65 -0.21 -23.57
CA GLY A 563 9.28 1.11 -23.69
C GLY A 563 8.31 2.24 -23.99
N ILE A 564 8.83 3.32 -24.57
CA ILE A 564 8.14 4.60 -24.72
C ILE A 564 8.05 5.01 -26.19
N GLY A 565 6.84 5.42 -26.61
CA GLY A 565 6.61 6.20 -27.82
C GLY A 565 6.47 7.68 -27.50
N LEU A 566 7.10 8.57 -28.25
CA LEU A 566 7.06 10.01 -28.07
C LEU A 566 6.51 10.72 -29.33
N VAL A 567 5.34 11.37 -29.22
CA VAL A 567 4.73 12.15 -30.28
C VAL A 567 5.12 13.62 -30.10
N GLN A 568 5.95 14.13 -31.00
CA GLN A 568 6.47 15.50 -30.92
C GLN A 568 5.71 16.51 -31.81
N CYS A 569 4.85 16.04 -32.67
CA CYS A 569 4.13 16.79 -33.69
C CYS A 569 2.61 16.72 -33.51
N SER A 570 2.11 16.86 -32.26
CA SER A 570 0.68 16.76 -31.94
C SER A 570 -0.22 17.64 -32.79
N GLY A 571 0.23 18.82 -33.20
CA GLY A 571 -0.50 19.69 -34.14
C GLY A 571 -0.64 19.14 -35.58
N GLN A 572 0.05 18.06 -35.94
CA GLN A 572 0.02 17.46 -37.29
C GLN A 572 -0.64 16.07 -37.33
N VAL A 573 -1.21 15.60 -36.23
CA VAL A 573 -1.81 14.26 -36.11
C VAL A 573 -2.81 13.97 -37.22
N PHE A 574 -3.62 14.97 -37.59
CA PHE A 574 -4.68 14.86 -38.61
C PHE A 574 -4.28 15.43 -39.95
N SER A 575 -3.03 15.88 -40.16
CA SER A 575 -2.52 16.31 -41.46
C SER A 575 -2.32 15.11 -42.40
N SER A 576 -2.19 15.37 -43.69
CA SER A 576 -1.96 14.36 -44.74
C SER A 576 -0.63 13.58 -44.52
N GLY A 577 0.37 14.20 -43.91
CA GLY A 577 1.64 13.57 -43.55
C GLY A 577 1.56 12.74 -42.26
N GLY A 578 0.54 12.95 -41.45
CA GLY A 578 0.41 12.34 -40.14
C GLY A 578 1.52 12.74 -39.13
N CYS A 579 1.58 12.07 -38.00
CA CYS A 579 2.59 12.27 -36.98
C CYS A 579 2.83 10.95 -36.27
N ASP A 580 3.86 10.22 -36.62
CA ASP A 580 4.25 8.98 -35.96
C ASP A 580 5.02 9.27 -34.66
N ALA A 581 4.94 8.36 -33.69
CA ALA A 581 5.77 8.40 -32.51
C ALA A 581 7.23 8.06 -32.86
N ILE A 582 8.16 8.68 -32.16
CA ILE A 582 9.57 8.29 -32.16
C ILE A 582 9.88 7.50 -30.88
N TRP A 583 10.91 6.69 -30.91
CA TRP A 583 11.39 5.97 -29.73
C TRP A 583 12.61 6.72 -29.17
N PRO A 584 12.49 7.32 -27.96
CA PRO A 584 13.61 8.06 -27.37
C PRO A 584 14.83 7.16 -27.19
N VAL A 585 16.02 7.71 -27.44
CA VAL A 585 17.29 7.03 -27.27
C VAL A 585 18.02 7.63 -26.09
N VAL A 586 18.52 6.78 -25.19
CA VAL A 586 19.36 7.17 -24.06
C VAL A 586 20.76 6.63 -24.25
N GLN A 587 21.75 7.43 -23.88
CA GLN A 587 23.15 7.03 -23.90
C GLN A 587 23.49 6.30 -22.59
N PHE A 588 23.96 5.05 -22.71
CA PHE A 588 24.53 4.26 -21.63
C PHE A 588 26.03 4.12 -21.85
N ASP A 589 26.85 4.81 -21.09
CA ASP A 589 28.31 4.75 -21.19
C ASP A 589 28.86 4.53 -22.62
N ALA A 590 29.07 3.27 -23.00
CA ALA A 590 29.66 2.86 -24.29
C ALA A 590 28.64 2.57 -25.40
N PHE A 591 27.33 2.57 -25.14
CA PHE A 591 26.32 2.26 -26.16
C PHE A 591 25.06 3.11 -25.97
N ALA A 592 24.30 3.27 -27.05
CA ALA A 592 22.99 3.91 -27.03
C ALA A 592 21.90 2.86 -27.18
N GLY A 593 20.79 3.03 -26.46
CA GLY A 593 19.64 2.13 -26.51
C GLY A 593 18.31 2.86 -26.47
N TYR A 594 17.27 2.22 -26.98
CA TYR A 594 15.91 2.76 -26.83
C TYR A 594 15.48 2.77 -25.34
N LEU A 595 14.93 3.89 -24.94
CA LEU A 595 14.53 4.12 -23.55
C LEU A 595 13.48 3.10 -23.10
N PHE A 596 13.82 2.31 -22.06
CA PHE A 596 12.99 1.22 -21.49
C PHE A 596 12.62 0.09 -22.47
N SER A 597 13.40 -0.14 -23.52
CA SER A 597 13.21 -1.33 -24.35
C SER A 597 13.23 -2.61 -23.51
N GLY A 598 12.27 -3.49 -23.70
CA GLY A 598 12.09 -4.71 -22.89
C GLY A 598 11.41 -4.50 -21.54
N GLN A 599 11.01 -3.29 -21.19
CA GLN A 599 10.34 -2.98 -19.93
C GLN A 599 8.96 -2.36 -20.13
N ALA A 600 8.01 -2.76 -19.29
CA ALA A 600 6.69 -2.13 -19.22
C ALA A 600 6.79 -0.80 -18.45
N VAL A 601 6.32 0.27 -19.06
CA VAL A 601 6.23 1.61 -18.46
C VAL A 601 4.80 1.83 -17.96
N GLN A 602 4.64 1.83 -16.62
CA GLN A 602 3.34 1.83 -15.97
C GLN A 602 2.76 3.23 -15.76
N ALA A 603 3.63 4.21 -15.42
CA ALA A 603 3.23 5.61 -15.27
C ALA A 603 4.36 6.55 -15.68
N ILE A 604 3.99 7.75 -16.12
CA ILE A 604 4.89 8.86 -16.44
C ILE A 604 4.32 10.12 -15.81
N ALA A 605 5.13 10.85 -15.04
CA ALA A 605 4.78 12.17 -14.51
C ALA A 605 5.88 13.18 -14.85
N VAL A 606 5.47 14.42 -15.16
CA VAL A 606 6.38 15.50 -15.58
C VAL A 606 6.49 16.52 -14.46
N ASP A 607 7.71 16.82 -14.01
CA ASP A 607 7.95 17.76 -12.93
C ASP A 607 8.12 19.22 -13.39
N GLY A 608 8.27 20.14 -12.45
CA GLY A 608 8.41 21.57 -12.71
C GLY A 608 9.60 21.94 -13.61
N ALA A 609 10.64 21.13 -13.66
CA ALA A 609 11.82 21.29 -14.52
C ALA A 609 11.71 20.49 -15.84
N ASP A 610 10.53 20.04 -16.22
CA ASP A 610 10.26 19.23 -17.42
C ASP A 610 10.99 17.86 -17.43
N ARG A 611 11.48 17.39 -16.28
CA ARG A 611 12.05 16.05 -16.16
C ARG A 611 10.90 15.04 -16.08
N LYS A 612 11.15 13.80 -16.51
CA LYS A 612 10.14 12.76 -16.54
C LYS A 612 10.45 11.72 -15.46
N TRP A 613 9.53 11.57 -14.51
CA TRP A 613 9.50 10.48 -13.56
C TRP A 613 8.76 9.29 -14.19
N ILE A 614 9.40 8.14 -14.24
CA ILE A 614 8.92 6.98 -14.97
C ILE A 614 8.84 5.78 -14.03
N ALA A 615 7.65 5.22 -13.91
CA ALA A 615 7.37 4.02 -13.14
C ALA A 615 7.49 2.77 -13.99
N THR A 616 8.18 1.77 -13.47
CA THR A 616 8.33 0.44 -14.07
C THR A 616 8.14 -0.64 -13.00
N ARG A 617 8.27 -1.91 -13.38
CA ARG A 617 8.39 -3.02 -12.42
C ARG A 617 9.82 -3.20 -11.87
N ASN A 618 10.76 -2.39 -12.33
CA ASN A 618 12.16 -2.37 -11.89
C ASN A 618 12.52 -1.06 -11.15
N GLY A 619 11.54 -0.44 -10.49
CA GLY A 619 11.70 0.80 -9.75
C GLY A 619 11.26 2.05 -10.50
N VAL A 620 11.74 3.20 -10.01
CA VAL A 620 11.43 4.54 -10.51
C VAL A 620 12.66 5.18 -11.12
N TRP A 621 12.47 5.78 -12.27
CA TRP A 621 13.52 6.48 -13.00
C TRP A 621 13.17 7.97 -13.11
N LEU A 622 14.16 8.83 -12.94
CA LEU A 622 14.08 10.24 -13.32
C LEU A 622 15.00 10.48 -14.50
N ILE A 623 14.45 10.96 -15.60
CA ILE A 623 15.21 11.29 -16.80
C ILE A 623 15.21 12.79 -17.07
N SER A 624 16.24 13.29 -17.77
CA SER A 624 16.37 14.68 -18.19
C SER A 624 15.23 15.10 -19.14
N PRO A 625 14.98 16.42 -19.31
CA PRO A 625 13.93 16.93 -20.18
C PRO A 625 14.01 16.40 -21.61
N ASP A 626 15.21 16.27 -22.14
CA ASP A 626 15.54 15.80 -23.49
C ASP A 626 15.62 14.26 -23.65
N ALA A 627 15.34 13.52 -22.56
CA ALA A 627 15.43 12.05 -22.49
C ALA A 627 16.84 11.45 -22.67
N GLN A 628 17.90 12.25 -22.66
CA GLN A 628 19.26 11.76 -22.97
C GLN A 628 20.01 11.25 -21.74
N LYS A 629 19.59 11.64 -20.52
CA LYS A 629 20.28 11.29 -19.27
C LYS A 629 19.34 10.69 -18.25
N ILE A 630 19.80 9.64 -17.58
CA ILE A 630 19.19 9.13 -16.34
C ILE A 630 19.74 9.97 -15.18
N VAL A 631 18.85 10.66 -14.46
CA VAL A 631 19.20 11.47 -13.29
C VAL A 631 19.17 10.64 -12.02
N TYR A 632 18.10 9.84 -11.83
CA TYR A 632 17.95 8.90 -10.71
C TYR A 632 17.42 7.56 -11.22
N HIS A 633 17.82 6.51 -10.53
CA HIS A 633 17.16 5.20 -10.58
C HIS A 633 16.98 4.71 -9.15
N PHE A 634 15.74 4.73 -8.66
CA PHE A 634 15.37 4.27 -7.33
C PHE A 634 14.86 2.84 -7.38
N THR A 635 15.46 1.98 -6.58
CA THR A 635 15.01 0.59 -6.38
C THR A 635 14.77 0.33 -4.90
N ALA A 636 13.95 -0.66 -4.61
CA ALA A 636 13.68 -1.07 -3.24
C ALA A 636 14.93 -1.59 -2.49
N ASP A 637 15.94 -2.08 -3.22
CA ASP A 637 17.19 -2.56 -2.61
C ASP A 637 18.18 -1.42 -2.31
N SER A 638 18.12 -0.33 -3.06
CA SER A 638 19.10 0.78 -2.96
C SER A 638 18.56 2.04 -2.26
N THR A 639 17.23 2.12 -2.08
CA THR A 639 16.56 3.31 -1.52
C THR A 639 15.38 2.89 -0.63
N PRO A 640 14.78 3.84 0.13
CA PRO A 640 13.56 3.60 0.88
C PRO A 640 12.29 3.34 0.04
N LEU A 641 12.39 3.22 -1.29
CA LEU A 641 11.27 2.81 -2.14
C LEU A 641 10.68 1.49 -1.62
N LEU A 642 9.36 1.42 -1.44
CA LEU A 642 8.72 0.29 -0.76
C LEU A 642 8.68 -0.98 -1.61
N SER A 643 8.57 -0.84 -2.93
CA SER A 643 8.61 -1.96 -3.89
C SER A 643 9.10 -1.49 -5.25
N ASN A 644 9.74 -2.38 -6.02
CA ASN A 644 10.14 -2.10 -7.40
C ASN A 644 8.95 -2.08 -8.38
N ASP A 645 7.83 -2.73 -8.04
CA ASP A 645 6.58 -2.65 -8.84
C ASP A 645 5.87 -1.32 -8.52
N VAL A 646 6.21 -0.28 -9.29
CA VAL A 646 5.65 1.07 -9.14
C VAL A 646 4.57 1.27 -10.20
N ARG A 647 3.34 1.55 -9.74
CA ARG A 647 2.14 1.54 -10.57
C ARG A 647 1.68 2.93 -10.97
N ASN A 648 1.87 3.93 -10.10
CA ASN A 648 1.46 5.29 -10.38
C ASN A 648 2.42 6.31 -9.75
N ILE A 649 2.46 7.53 -10.31
CA ILE A 649 3.26 8.66 -9.83
C ILE A 649 2.42 9.92 -9.85
N ALA A 650 2.44 10.70 -8.76
CA ALA A 650 1.92 12.05 -8.71
C ALA A 650 2.98 13.00 -8.16
N ILE A 651 2.95 14.26 -8.60
CA ILE A 651 3.92 15.28 -8.18
C ILE A 651 3.15 16.46 -7.63
N ASP A 652 3.49 16.88 -6.42
CA ASP A 652 3.01 18.15 -5.88
C ASP A 652 3.77 19.30 -6.54
N PRO A 653 3.10 20.12 -7.36
CA PRO A 653 3.77 21.18 -8.09
C PRO A 653 4.33 22.28 -7.18
N GLN A 654 3.76 22.47 -6.00
CA GLN A 654 4.17 23.52 -5.06
C GLN A 654 5.39 23.14 -4.25
N THR A 655 5.42 21.89 -3.82
CA THR A 655 6.48 21.39 -2.95
C THR A 655 7.55 20.62 -3.70
N GLY A 656 7.27 20.07 -4.89
CA GLY A 656 8.13 19.14 -5.63
C GLY A 656 8.22 17.77 -4.95
N GLU A 657 7.30 17.45 -4.05
CA GLU A 657 7.18 16.11 -3.48
C GLU A 657 6.58 15.17 -4.52
N VAL A 658 7.23 14.03 -4.73
CA VAL A 658 6.84 13.02 -5.71
C VAL A 658 6.32 11.81 -4.95
N PHE A 659 5.08 11.42 -5.21
CA PHE A 659 4.40 10.29 -4.62
C PHE A 659 4.49 9.08 -5.54
N PHE A 660 4.83 7.92 -4.99
CA PHE A 660 4.96 6.65 -5.69
C PHE A 660 3.98 5.63 -5.12
N ALA A 661 2.95 5.27 -5.88
CA ALA A 661 2.06 4.18 -5.57
C ALA A 661 2.74 2.87 -6.00
N THR A 662 3.11 2.03 -5.04
CA THR A 662 3.84 0.78 -5.27
C THR A 662 3.04 -0.43 -4.80
N ALA A 663 3.42 -1.63 -5.22
CA ALA A 663 2.84 -2.86 -4.70
C ALA A 663 3.08 -3.05 -3.19
N GLY A 664 4.07 -2.37 -2.61
CA GLY A 664 4.37 -2.37 -1.17
C GLY A 664 3.73 -1.22 -0.39
N GLY A 665 2.93 -0.38 -1.04
CA GLY A 665 2.28 0.80 -0.45
C GLY A 665 2.71 2.12 -1.07
N LEU A 666 2.14 3.21 -0.56
CA LEU A 666 2.44 4.57 -0.98
C LEU A 666 3.64 5.13 -0.21
N CYS A 667 4.60 5.70 -0.91
CA CYS A 667 5.69 6.49 -0.34
C CYS A 667 5.93 7.75 -1.17
N SER A 668 6.65 8.71 -0.61
CA SER A 668 7.01 9.93 -1.31
C SER A 668 8.48 10.30 -1.12
N PHE A 669 8.97 11.06 -2.08
CA PHE A 669 10.34 11.60 -2.10
C PHE A 669 10.31 13.08 -2.40
N ARG A 670 10.98 13.89 -1.60
CA ARG A 670 11.09 15.33 -1.83
C ARG A 670 12.13 15.63 -2.91
N SER A 671 11.68 15.94 -4.12
CA SER A 671 12.52 16.31 -5.25
C SER A 671 12.91 17.80 -5.22
N THR A 672 13.74 18.20 -6.18
CA THR A 672 14.30 19.55 -6.29
C THR A 672 13.51 20.49 -7.19
N ALA A 673 12.54 19.98 -7.99
CA ALA A 673 11.80 20.78 -8.97
C ALA A 673 10.39 21.08 -8.50
N THR A 674 10.05 22.36 -8.49
CA THR A 674 8.70 22.89 -8.25
C THR A 674 8.20 23.62 -9.49
N GLU A 675 6.89 23.74 -9.65
CA GLU A 675 6.31 24.61 -10.67
C GLU A 675 6.59 26.09 -10.35
N GLY A 676 6.93 26.87 -11.37
CA GLY A 676 6.99 28.34 -11.24
C GLY A 676 5.59 28.92 -11.01
N GLY A 677 5.50 30.05 -10.32
CA GLY A 677 4.24 30.77 -10.20
C GLY A 677 3.79 31.36 -11.54
N ASP A 678 2.48 31.48 -11.76
CA ASP A 678 1.89 32.04 -13.00
C ASP A 678 2.21 33.53 -13.21
N LYS A 679 2.78 34.19 -12.20
CA LYS A 679 3.21 35.58 -12.26
C LYS A 679 4.62 35.73 -11.69
N ASN A 680 5.55 36.21 -12.53
CA ASN A 680 6.89 36.64 -12.11
C ASN A 680 6.85 38.08 -11.58
N ASP A 681 6.10 38.33 -10.51
CA ASP A 681 6.01 39.67 -9.90
C ASP A 681 7.26 40.03 -9.08
N HIS A 682 8.06 39.02 -8.70
CA HIS A 682 9.32 39.22 -7.96
C HIS A 682 10.37 38.19 -8.35
N VAL A 683 11.55 38.65 -8.72
CA VAL A 683 12.74 37.80 -8.87
C VAL A 683 13.42 37.74 -7.49
N LEU A 684 13.30 36.61 -6.80
CA LEU A 684 14.12 36.34 -5.62
C LEU A 684 15.50 35.85 -6.08
N VAL A 685 16.47 36.74 -6.02
CA VAL A 685 17.88 36.37 -6.22
C VAL A 685 18.42 35.91 -4.86
N PHE A 686 18.51 34.60 -4.65
CA PHE A 686 19.29 34.08 -3.53
C PHE A 686 20.76 34.19 -3.84
N PRO A 687 21.59 34.72 -2.91
CA PRO A 687 23.02 34.64 -3.09
C PRO A 687 23.40 33.15 -3.14
N ASN A 688 23.91 32.74 -4.29
CA ASN A 688 24.58 31.45 -4.40
C ASN A 688 25.90 31.60 -3.59
N PRO A 689 26.11 30.91 -2.45
CA PRO A 689 27.40 31.01 -1.77
C PRO A 689 28.44 30.38 -2.69
N VAL A 690 29.23 31.24 -3.32
CA VAL A 690 30.49 30.81 -3.96
C VAL A 690 31.39 30.38 -2.81
N PRO A 691 31.89 29.13 -2.74
CA PRO A 691 32.88 28.78 -1.72
C PRO A 691 34.06 29.69 -1.89
N PRO A 692 34.68 30.18 -0.81
CA PRO A 692 35.91 30.94 -0.93
C PRO A 692 36.99 30.04 -1.54
N ASP A 693 37.77 30.59 -2.46
CA ASP A 693 38.93 29.97 -3.12
C ASP A 693 39.95 29.45 -2.11
#